data_cce08daa53060835a0b4cc11b309fe88
#
_entry.id   cce08daa53060835a0b4cc11b309fe88
#
_cell.length_a   1.000
_cell.length_b   1.000
_cell.length_c   1.000
_cell.angle_alpha   90.00
_cell.angle_beta   90.00
_cell.angle_gamma   90.00
#
_symmetry.space_group_name_H-M   'P 1'
#
loop_
_entity.id
_entity.type
_entity.pdbx_description
1 polymer ?
#
loop_
_entity_poly.entity_id
_entity_poly.type
_entity_poly.pdbx_seq_one_letter_code
_entity_poly.pdbx_strand_id
1 'polypeptide(L)'
;MDPVNTRPKGMSIAIGNNAKIDLGTRTEEALLSFGYGKERGKDDDRFGYTIAGNTEAKENLPEGIAIGTNSFARAGSIEIGAHNLGADVEIGDTKGSEFSTYGFSPAAGRQLGVASTTVGTNLYANGMFTTTYGSYNVQSSQYQELHVVDTILDGYKNAFGTVVGSLNSNESIAAFPHSGAENSIIGTGNRVNNSSGTIAIGTGNEVKNTWGVTSATMILSQPLDSPKAMQDAIIDGAKKNPGGAVMAIGNGSKVDSVSFAQVLGTGNELKSQNGLFDSDKYVMIDGYNNSFRRANNTTVIGTGSKGSYVTSSIVMGDNANVENTKGSVMIGDTNSASYVNSSLIAGAKNSITGTEKTPSASNILSGVGNTASAVQHVSAIGSGNTVNNTATTQILGDTNTVSYAALSSVTGSNNTLTGTADNVSSANILDGSGNTASNVNHVSALGAVNGVTNADKTQVLGDRNRATNTNLSQMFGVNNVLSTTDGAAENAKDIQIGYGNSDINVQNVTSIGSANTVLVSKMSQVIGDNRYLSGADRSVVIGSADSNATQMTSDDIVAVGYNSYATASGGAAFGSGSVAGTAAGYAGYDPLTNLLSLNTSPAWKSTRGAVSVNDIFKGITRQITGVADGTQDTDAVNVAQLKKVVFARQNATQPNIKAGNGIQVIKTSDGMYTISANITGTTSETGHTSASVGNTAAGTNTKTAVTTHSSLATADTAGTAGAGNTGTSGANSGGTTILPITPDSNTSVDNGEVVVIRNVTDPTSFKADDGNSASISPKGTLSILGDSTNTETSISGDSLKVSLKKDITVDSVKAGNTTINNDGVTIKGGPSMTSGGINAGGRKVTNVATGEISASSTDAVNGSQIHELKGSITNNTTHLTQLDNRVGDLDHRVNEVGAGAAALAGLHPVDYDPDSK
;
A
#
# COMPACT_ATOMS: atom_id res chain seq x y z
N MET A 1 40.20 79.32 -1.81
CA MET A 1 41.41 78.81 -1.14
C MET A 1 41.65 79.70 0.08
N ASP A 2 41.56 79.11 1.23
CA ASP A 2 41.81 79.81 2.51
C ASP A 2 43.34 79.97 2.68
N PRO A 3 43.89 81.15 2.77
CA PRO A 3 45.35 81.40 2.74
C PRO A 3 46.05 81.12 4.11
N VAL A 4 45.34 80.55 5.06
CA VAL A 4 45.88 80.40 6.42
C VAL A 4 46.28 79.00 6.79
N ASN A 5 46.05 77.98 5.96
CA ASN A 5 46.37 76.59 6.32
C ASN A 5 47.67 76.14 5.71
N THR A 6 48.76 76.24 6.45
CA THR A 6 50.11 75.92 6.00
C THR A 6 50.48 74.46 6.06
N ARG A 7 49.53 73.56 6.09
CA ARG A 7 49.77 72.09 5.99
C ARG A 7 49.56 71.71 4.51
N PRO A 8 50.50 70.98 3.87
CA PRO A 8 50.20 70.40 2.59
C PRO A 8 49.07 69.36 2.83
N LYS A 9 47.89 69.78 2.53
CA LYS A 9 46.72 68.88 2.56
C LYS A 9 46.65 68.11 1.27
N GLY A 10 46.23 66.86 1.30
CA GLY A 10 46.10 66.01 0.13
C GLY A 10 45.33 66.75 -0.98
N MET A 11 45.60 66.34 -2.19
CA MET A 11 45.09 67.02 -3.40
C MET A 11 43.62 66.78 -3.57
N SER A 12 42.82 67.80 -3.32
CA SER A 12 41.40 67.85 -3.72
C SER A 12 41.34 68.25 -5.19
N ILE A 13 40.46 67.60 -5.93
CA ILE A 13 40.27 67.91 -7.36
C ILE A 13 38.79 68.29 -7.59
N ALA A 14 38.56 69.55 -7.91
CA ALA A 14 37.22 70.03 -8.33
C ALA A 14 37.32 70.60 -9.73
N ILE A 15 36.75 69.93 -10.74
CA ILE A 15 36.75 70.31 -12.15
C ILE A 15 35.30 70.29 -12.67
N GLY A 16 34.84 71.44 -13.13
CA GLY A 16 33.52 71.54 -13.75
C GLY A 16 32.70 72.71 -13.22
N ASN A 17 31.55 72.99 -13.82
CA ASN A 17 30.68 74.06 -13.38
C ASN A 17 30.03 73.68 -12.06
N ASN A 18 30.28 74.45 -11.01
CA ASN A 18 29.79 74.23 -9.65
C ASN A 18 30.21 72.87 -9.05
N ALA A 19 31.39 72.37 -9.45
CA ALA A 19 32.03 71.22 -8.74
C ALA A 19 32.51 71.68 -7.39
N LYS A 20 32.13 70.94 -6.33
CA LYS A 20 32.40 71.28 -4.93
C LYS A 20 32.97 70.14 -4.16
N ILE A 21 33.87 70.44 -3.22
CA ILE A 21 34.36 69.50 -2.24
C ILE A 21 34.13 70.12 -0.86
N ASP A 22 33.41 69.40 0.00
CA ASP A 22 33.23 69.80 1.37
C ASP A 22 33.71 68.67 2.28
N LEU A 23 34.80 68.89 2.96
CA LEU A 23 35.42 67.88 3.79
C LEU A 23 34.76 67.74 5.15
N GLY A 24 33.90 68.67 5.55
CA GLY A 24 33.39 68.73 6.91
C GLY A 24 34.46 68.95 7.96
N THR A 25 34.12 69.33 9.15
CA THR A 25 35.10 69.74 10.18
C THR A 25 35.80 68.60 10.92
N ARG A 26 35.36 67.36 10.75
CA ARG A 26 35.97 66.19 11.40
C ARG A 26 36.30 65.04 10.46
N THR A 27 36.38 65.27 9.19
CA THR A 27 36.56 64.22 8.19
C THR A 27 37.94 63.53 8.35
N GLU A 28 38.95 64.31 8.70
CA GLU A 28 40.28 63.79 8.93
C GLU A 28 40.31 62.80 10.13
N GLU A 29 39.68 63.14 11.22
CA GLU A 29 39.58 62.22 12.36
C GLU A 29 38.78 60.98 12.06
N ALA A 30 37.69 61.06 11.30
CA ALA A 30 36.87 59.95 10.89
C ALA A 30 37.69 58.98 10.01
N LEU A 31 38.36 59.49 8.98
CA LEU A 31 39.19 58.69 8.09
C LEU A 31 40.35 58.02 8.85
N LEU A 32 40.98 58.70 9.75
CA LEU A 32 42.03 58.16 10.62
C LEU A 32 41.52 57.05 11.56
N SER A 33 40.26 57.14 12.05
CA SER A 33 39.62 56.13 12.88
C SER A 33 39.43 54.78 12.15
N PHE A 34 39.36 54.82 10.84
CA PHE A 34 39.29 53.62 10.01
C PHE A 34 40.65 53.11 9.51
N GLY A 35 41.73 53.61 10.09
CA GLY A 35 43.08 53.18 9.76
C GLY A 35 43.66 53.82 8.51
N TYR A 36 42.97 54.86 7.96
CA TYR A 36 43.49 55.62 6.81
C TYR A 36 44.75 56.40 7.24
N GLY A 37 45.81 56.25 6.51
CA GLY A 37 47.06 56.89 6.80
C GLY A 37 47.89 56.33 7.95
N LYS A 38 47.51 55.23 8.57
CA LYS A 38 48.35 54.48 9.51
C LYS A 38 49.33 53.60 8.76
N GLU A 39 50.52 53.46 9.34
CA GLU A 39 51.49 52.48 8.79
C GLU A 39 50.92 51.07 8.81
N ARG A 40 51.08 50.40 7.72
CA ARG A 40 50.73 49.02 7.57
C ARG A 40 51.73 48.13 8.32
N GLY A 41 51.25 47.17 9.11
CA GLY A 41 52.12 46.16 9.70
C GLY A 41 52.78 45.30 8.62
N LYS A 42 54.02 44.86 8.90
CA LYS A 42 54.86 44.13 7.96
C LYS A 42 54.28 42.86 7.34
N ASP A 43 53.21 42.37 7.91
CA ASP A 43 52.62 41.06 7.51
C ASP A 43 51.32 41.18 6.71
N ASP A 44 50.94 42.39 6.27
CA ASP A 44 49.65 42.57 5.58
C ASP A 44 49.81 43.03 4.15
N ASP A 45 50.19 42.13 3.24
CA ASP A 45 50.39 42.39 1.83
C ASP A 45 49.11 42.43 1.01
N ARG A 46 47.93 42.16 1.61
CA ARG A 46 46.68 41.97 0.83
C ARG A 46 46.23 43.22 0.08
N PHE A 47 46.51 44.36 0.54
CA PHE A 47 46.06 45.61 -0.08
C PHE A 47 47.10 46.33 -0.93
N GLY A 48 48.27 45.79 -1.07
CA GLY A 48 49.29 46.32 -2.04
C GLY A 48 49.78 47.73 -1.75
N TYR A 49 49.41 48.32 -0.63
CA TYR A 49 49.86 49.66 -0.25
C TYR A 49 51.02 49.59 0.72
N THR A 50 52.17 49.90 0.27
CA THR A 50 53.20 50.45 1.13
C THR A 50 53.07 51.95 1.08
N ILE A 51 52.26 52.49 2.00
CA ILE A 51 52.50 53.90 2.36
C ILE A 51 53.74 53.85 3.24
N ALA A 52 54.84 54.14 2.60
CA ALA A 52 56.16 54.16 3.26
C ALA A 52 56.07 55.00 4.53
N GLY A 53 56.40 54.35 5.66
CA GLY A 53 56.36 54.86 7.01
C GLY A 53 56.63 56.31 7.25
N ASN A 54 55.55 57.05 7.19
CA ASN A 54 55.80 58.47 7.20
C ASN A 54 54.60 59.16 7.87
N THR A 55 54.91 59.93 8.84
CA THR A 55 54.02 60.96 9.37
C THR A 55 53.50 61.91 8.33
N GLU A 56 54.21 62.07 7.21
CA GLU A 56 53.74 62.80 6.04
C GLU A 56 52.59 62.16 5.27
N ALA A 57 52.34 60.81 5.36
CA ALA A 57 51.18 60.17 4.76
C ALA A 57 49.85 60.64 5.33
N LYS A 58 49.81 61.05 6.59
CA LYS A 58 48.65 61.65 7.22
C LYS A 58 48.25 63.00 6.67
N GLU A 59 49.22 63.69 6.15
CA GLU A 59 49.05 65.03 5.58
C GLU A 59 48.66 65.04 4.10
N ASN A 60 48.74 63.85 3.42
CA ASN A 60 48.43 63.66 2.01
C ASN A 60 47.21 62.80 1.74
N LEU A 61 46.28 62.70 2.66
CA LEU A 61 45.03 62.00 2.42
C LEU A 61 44.25 62.66 1.26
N PRO A 62 43.71 61.88 0.33
CA PRO A 62 42.88 62.40 -0.75
C PRO A 62 41.65 63.02 -0.10
N GLU A 63 41.53 64.33 -0.20
CA GLU A 63 40.45 65.05 0.43
C GLU A 63 39.15 64.89 -0.31
N GLY A 64 39.16 64.72 -1.62
CA GLY A 64 38.00 64.50 -2.47
C GLY A 64 38.27 64.77 -3.92
N ILE A 65 37.52 64.18 -4.80
CA ILE A 65 37.53 64.35 -6.24
C ILE A 65 36.09 64.65 -6.72
N ALA A 66 35.87 65.87 -7.21
CA ALA A 66 34.61 66.28 -7.82
C ALA A 66 34.85 66.71 -9.28
N ILE A 67 34.43 65.90 -10.23
CA ILE A 67 34.62 66.23 -11.66
C ILE A 67 33.28 66.22 -12.40
N GLY A 68 32.89 67.33 -12.96
CA GLY A 68 31.66 67.49 -13.70
C GLY A 68 30.79 68.62 -13.25
N THR A 69 29.66 68.80 -13.88
CA THR A 69 28.70 69.86 -13.52
C THR A 69 27.86 69.50 -12.30
N ASN A 70 27.88 70.37 -11.26
CA ASN A 70 27.17 70.15 -10.02
C ASN A 70 27.58 68.81 -9.31
N SER A 71 28.83 68.45 -9.39
CA SER A 71 29.38 67.33 -8.66
C SER A 71 29.81 67.77 -7.27
N PHE A 72 29.44 67.00 -6.22
CA PHE A 72 29.80 67.32 -4.84
C PHE A 72 30.38 66.15 -4.11
N ALA A 73 31.62 66.25 -3.66
CA ALA A 73 32.37 65.23 -3.00
C ALA A 73 32.63 65.56 -1.51
N ARG A 74 32.60 64.53 -0.67
CA ARG A 74 33.07 64.55 0.71
C ARG A 74 34.49 64.02 0.79
N ALA A 75 35.04 64.05 2.00
CA ALA A 75 36.40 63.53 2.22
C ALA A 75 36.58 62.07 1.81
N GLY A 76 37.70 61.82 1.12
CA GLY A 76 37.97 60.49 0.62
C GLY A 76 37.06 60.00 -0.52
N SER A 77 36.12 60.85 -0.99
CA SER A 77 35.14 60.46 -1.98
C SER A 77 35.53 60.89 -3.39
N ILE A 78 35.06 60.13 -4.36
CA ILE A 78 35.22 60.34 -5.81
C ILE A 78 33.85 60.52 -6.42
N GLU A 79 33.58 61.71 -6.96
CA GLU A 79 32.34 62.08 -7.62
C GLU A 79 32.66 62.51 -9.06
N ILE A 80 32.33 61.72 -10.06
CA ILE A 80 32.62 62.00 -11.47
C ILE A 80 31.35 61.95 -12.31
N GLY A 81 31.05 63.03 -12.99
CA GLY A 81 29.92 63.14 -13.90
C GLY A 81 29.09 64.36 -13.68
N ALA A 82 27.82 64.33 -14.05
CA ALA A 82 26.92 65.48 -13.95
C ALA A 82 25.88 65.29 -12.85
N HIS A 83 25.70 66.27 -11.98
CA HIS A 83 24.74 66.27 -10.89
C HIS A 83 24.88 65.08 -9.93
N ASN A 84 26.14 64.73 -9.58
CA ASN A 84 26.46 63.73 -8.63
C ASN A 84 26.66 64.32 -7.25
N LEU A 85 25.96 63.80 -6.27
CA LEU A 85 26.00 64.29 -4.91
C LEU A 85 26.38 63.14 -3.98
N GLY A 86 27.61 63.23 -3.42
CA GLY A 86 28.13 62.30 -2.43
C GLY A 86 27.53 62.46 -1.02
N ALA A 87 26.81 63.58 -0.81
CA ALA A 87 26.02 63.80 0.41
C ALA A 87 25.07 64.98 0.21
N ASP A 88 24.05 65.11 1.05
CA ASP A 88 23.23 66.29 1.12
C ASP A 88 23.94 67.40 1.85
N VAL A 89 24.29 68.42 1.15
CA VAL A 89 25.03 69.58 1.67
C VAL A 89 24.30 70.31 2.74
N GLU A 90 22.98 70.43 2.65
CA GLU A 90 22.17 71.18 3.59
C GLU A 90 22.02 70.45 4.93
N ILE A 91 22.04 69.14 4.91
CA ILE A 91 21.93 68.30 6.08
C ILE A 91 23.27 68.26 6.84
N GLY A 92 24.38 68.29 6.15
CA GLY A 92 25.70 68.23 6.75
C GLY A 92 26.12 69.44 7.57
N ASP A 93 25.77 70.64 7.12
CA ASP A 93 26.33 71.89 7.72
C ASP A 93 25.47 72.46 8.82
N THR A 94 24.19 72.40 8.73
CA THR A 94 23.28 73.08 9.66
C THR A 94 22.76 72.25 10.82
N LYS A 95 22.74 70.98 10.69
CA LYS A 95 22.16 70.09 11.68
C LYS A 95 23.16 69.32 12.52
N GLY A 96 24.44 69.39 12.22
CA GLY A 96 25.48 68.79 13.04
C GLY A 96 25.57 69.39 14.45
N SER A 97 25.00 70.59 14.68
CA SER A 97 24.98 71.23 16.00
C SER A 97 23.76 70.85 16.84
N GLU A 98 22.66 70.48 16.20
CA GLU A 98 21.47 70.01 16.93
C GLU A 98 21.63 68.60 17.56
N PHE A 99 22.48 67.80 16.99
CA PHE A 99 22.77 66.44 17.49
C PHE A 99 23.63 66.45 18.76
N SER A 100 24.30 67.53 19.07
CA SER A 100 25.07 67.64 20.32
C SER A 100 24.20 67.71 21.57
N THR A 101 22.91 68.00 21.39
CA THR A 101 21.96 68.14 22.49
C THR A 101 21.52 66.84 23.15
N TYR A 102 21.74 65.73 22.48
CA TYR A 102 21.35 64.40 22.98
C TYR A 102 22.51 63.50 23.37
N GLY A 103 23.67 64.08 23.63
CA GLY A 103 24.86 63.30 24.09
C GLY A 103 25.55 62.45 23.02
N PHE A 104 25.23 62.60 21.78
CA PHE A 104 25.84 61.83 20.67
C PHE A 104 26.96 62.58 20.00
N SER A 105 27.96 61.83 19.53
CA SER A 105 29.09 62.44 18.88
C SER A 105 28.67 63.27 17.65
N PRO A 106 29.00 64.53 17.61
CA PRO A 106 28.74 65.37 16.46
C PRO A 106 29.39 64.84 15.15
N ALA A 107 30.20 63.84 15.26
CA ALA A 107 30.91 63.19 14.17
C ALA A 107 30.00 62.32 13.28
N ALA A 108 28.92 61.81 13.78
CA ALA A 108 28.06 60.85 13.02
C ALA A 108 27.40 61.56 11.81
N GLY A 109 26.83 62.70 11.96
CA GLY A 109 26.26 63.46 10.83
C GLY A 109 27.27 64.03 9.84
N ARG A 110 28.53 64.20 10.23
CA ARG A 110 29.60 64.68 9.38
C ARG A 110 30.31 63.58 8.59
N GLN A 111 30.01 62.35 8.87
CA GLN A 111 30.55 61.19 8.15
C GLN A 111 29.69 60.77 6.96
N LEU A 112 28.57 61.37 6.71
CA LEU A 112 27.72 61.14 5.55
C LEU A 112 28.49 61.33 4.26
N GLY A 113 28.39 60.33 3.37
CA GLY A 113 29.08 60.36 2.07
C GLY A 113 30.59 60.23 2.09
N VAL A 114 31.21 60.01 3.25
CA VAL A 114 32.67 59.86 3.36
C VAL A 114 33.14 58.58 2.69
N ALA A 115 34.29 58.64 1.99
CA ALA A 115 34.90 57.56 1.28
C ALA A 115 33.96 56.86 0.29
N SER A 116 33.04 57.60 -0.33
CA SER A 116 32.12 57.09 -1.37
C SER A 116 32.72 57.28 -2.76
N THR A 117 32.27 56.44 -3.71
CA THR A 117 32.58 56.57 -5.11
C THR A 117 31.30 56.65 -5.91
N THR A 118 31.13 57.79 -6.62
CA THR A 118 29.94 58.01 -7.44
C THR A 118 30.36 58.44 -8.84
N VAL A 119 30.04 57.62 -9.82
CA VAL A 119 30.43 57.84 -11.23
C VAL A 119 29.24 57.72 -12.14
N GLY A 120 28.84 58.82 -12.80
CA GLY A 120 27.73 58.83 -13.71
C GLY A 120 26.95 60.13 -13.73
N THR A 121 25.61 60.06 -13.83
CA THR A 121 24.75 61.21 -13.98
C THR A 121 23.54 61.16 -13.05
N ASN A 122 23.26 62.24 -12.34
CA ASN A 122 22.16 62.37 -11.39
C ASN A 122 22.18 61.28 -10.31
N LEU A 123 23.33 61.10 -9.71
CA LEU A 123 23.55 60.09 -8.65
C LEU A 123 23.54 60.78 -7.30
N TYR A 124 22.99 60.13 -6.30
CA TYR A 124 22.96 60.59 -4.94
C TYR A 124 23.39 59.45 -3.97
N ALA A 125 24.39 59.72 -3.13
CA ALA A 125 24.89 58.74 -2.19
C ALA A 125 25.36 59.44 -0.89
N ASN A 126 24.67 59.22 0.19
CA ASN A 126 25.00 59.83 1.48
C ASN A 126 25.50 58.80 2.54
N GLY A 127 25.63 57.54 2.16
CA GLY A 127 26.25 56.49 3.02
C GLY A 127 27.76 56.56 3.01
N MET A 128 28.41 56.01 4.05
CA MET A 128 29.83 55.84 4.12
C MET A 128 30.30 54.64 3.33
N PHE A 129 31.45 54.73 2.69
CA PHE A 129 32.03 53.62 1.89
C PHE A 129 31.09 53.08 0.85
N THR A 130 30.28 53.89 0.21
CA THR A 130 29.32 53.48 -0.83
C THR A 130 29.97 53.53 -2.21
N THR A 131 29.44 52.68 -3.12
CA THR A 131 29.77 52.71 -4.53
C THR A 131 28.48 52.90 -5.34
N THR A 132 28.38 53.98 -6.11
CA THR A 132 27.23 54.26 -6.97
C THR A 132 27.69 54.48 -8.40
N TYR A 133 27.19 53.73 -9.33
CA TYR A 133 27.60 53.76 -10.74
C TYR A 133 26.42 53.77 -11.69
N GLY A 134 26.43 54.69 -12.68
CA GLY A 134 25.40 54.70 -13.70
C GLY A 134 24.58 56.02 -13.77
N SER A 135 23.27 55.93 -13.80
CA SER A 135 22.41 57.12 -13.91
C SER A 135 21.15 57.02 -13.03
N TYR A 136 20.79 58.12 -12.40
CA TYR A 136 19.61 58.23 -11.54
C TYR A 136 19.54 57.19 -10.42
N ASN A 137 20.68 56.73 -9.90
CA ASN A 137 20.72 55.86 -8.75
C ASN A 137 20.74 56.70 -7.44
N VAL A 138 20.07 56.20 -6.44
CA VAL A 138 19.95 56.86 -5.15
C VAL A 138 20.37 55.90 -4.03
N GLN A 139 21.31 56.36 -3.18
CA GLN A 139 21.59 55.74 -1.88
C GLN A 139 21.38 56.80 -0.79
N SER A 140 20.19 56.82 -0.17
CA SER A 140 19.74 57.86 0.69
C SER A 140 19.25 57.36 2.04
N SER A 141 19.67 57.99 3.09
CA SER A 141 19.01 57.92 4.39
C SER A 141 18.18 59.19 4.60
N GLN A 142 16.91 59.05 4.87
CA GLN A 142 16.06 60.18 5.26
C GLN A 142 16.40 60.59 6.71
N TYR A 143 17.28 61.50 6.78
CA TYR A 143 17.83 61.95 8.04
C TYR A 143 16.89 62.89 8.82
N GLN A 144 15.93 63.48 8.17
CA GLN A 144 15.13 64.57 8.74
C GLN A 144 14.02 64.13 9.70
N GLU A 145 13.64 62.88 9.73
CA GLU A 145 12.54 62.44 10.58
C GLU A 145 12.96 61.84 11.92
N LEU A 146 14.25 61.86 12.23
CA LEU A 146 14.80 61.29 13.41
C LEU A 146 14.83 62.24 14.59
N HIS A 147 13.69 62.52 15.14
CA HIS A 147 13.63 63.27 16.42
C HIS A 147 13.62 62.38 17.65
N VAL A 148 13.73 61.06 17.50
CA VAL A 148 13.59 60.15 18.64
C VAL A 148 14.64 59.04 18.66
N VAL A 149 15.48 59.10 19.59
CA VAL A 149 16.12 58.03 20.34
C VAL A 149 17.49 57.48 19.91
N ASP A 150 17.95 57.50 18.70
CA ASP A 150 19.28 56.92 18.42
C ASP A 150 20.03 57.53 17.26
N THR A 151 20.61 58.67 17.47
CA THR A 151 21.31 59.45 16.45
C THR A 151 22.72 58.95 16.18
N ILE A 152 23.34 58.12 16.98
CA ILE A 152 24.63 57.51 16.76
C ILE A 152 24.64 56.61 15.51
N LEU A 153 23.50 55.99 15.27
CA LEU A 153 23.37 54.94 14.23
C LEU A 153 22.95 55.50 12.86
N ASP A 154 22.60 56.75 12.77
CA ASP A 154 22.16 57.38 11.53
C ASP A 154 23.26 57.53 10.50
N GLY A 155 24.46 57.82 10.92
CA GLY A 155 25.64 57.87 10.06
C GLY A 155 25.97 56.56 9.39
N TYR A 156 25.43 55.46 9.89
CA TYR A 156 25.74 54.11 9.41
C TYR A 156 24.71 53.56 8.42
N LYS A 157 23.63 54.29 8.21
CA LYS A 157 22.65 53.98 7.19
C LYS A 157 23.29 54.02 5.83
N ASN A 158 22.92 53.04 4.97
CA ASN A 158 23.47 52.86 3.63
C ASN A 158 25.02 52.66 3.59
N ALA A 159 25.67 52.47 4.71
CA ALA A 159 27.11 52.19 4.73
C ALA A 159 27.45 50.91 3.95
N PHE A 160 28.57 50.92 3.22
CA PHE A 160 29.02 49.78 2.36
C PHE A 160 28.02 49.39 1.31
N GLY A 161 27.10 50.25 0.91
CA GLY A 161 26.14 49.97 -0.16
C GLY A 161 26.81 50.07 -1.53
N THR A 162 26.40 49.15 -2.43
CA THR A 162 26.81 49.18 -3.84
C THR A 162 25.58 49.23 -4.72
N VAL A 163 25.52 50.26 -5.57
CA VAL A 163 24.42 50.47 -6.53
C VAL A 163 24.98 50.71 -7.92
N VAL A 164 24.67 49.81 -8.84
CA VAL A 164 25.20 49.84 -10.22
C VAL A 164 24.05 49.72 -11.20
N GLY A 165 24.01 50.63 -12.19
CA GLY A 165 22.99 50.56 -13.24
C GLY A 165 22.19 51.88 -13.33
N SER A 166 20.88 51.79 -13.51
CA SER A 166 20.07 52.98 -13.69
C SER A 166 18.77 52.90 -12.90
N LEU A 167 18.34 54.07 -12.33
CA LEU A 167 17.07 54.19 -11.63
C LEU A 167 16.94 53.25 -10.41
N ASN A 168 18.01 52.81 -9.85
CA ASN A 168 17.97 51.97 -8.63
C ASN A 168 17.96 52.86 -7.39
N SER A 169 17.32 52.41 -6.32
CA SER A 169 17.35 53.09 -5.05
C SER A 169 17.65 52.17 -3.86
N ASN A 170 18.51 52.69 -2.97
CA ASN A 170 18.76 52.14 -1.64
C ASN A 170 18.36 53.21 -0.64
N GLU A 171 17.14 53.13 -0.13
CA GLU A 171 16.57 54.18 0.72
C GLU A 171 16.30 53.67 2.10
N SER A 172 16.73 54.39 3.14
CA SER A 172 16.43 54.02 4.51
C SER A 172 15.61 55.13 5.17
N ILE A 173 14.49 54.72 5.74
CA ILE A 173 13.63 55.58 6.54
C ILE A 173 14.05 55.51 8.02
N ALA A 174 13.76 56.58 8.68
CA ALA A 174 14.25 56.95 10.01
C ALA A 174 14.13 55.98 11.15
N ALA A 175 13.21 55.06 11.12
CA ALA A 175 12.90 54.20 12.26
C ALA A 175 13.89 52.99 12.44
N PHE A 176 14.82 52.76 11.52
CA PHE A 176 15.66 51.58 11.51
C PHE A 176 17.15 51.92 11.37
N PRO A 177 17.89 51.90 12.44
CA PRO A 177 19.25 52.42 12.48
C PRO A 177 20.26 51.67 11.57
N HIS A 178 19.95 50.44 11.19
CA HIS A 178 20.83 49.64 10.34
C HIS A 178 20.33 49.49 8.90
N SER A 179 19.30 50.14 8.56
CA SER A 179 18.70 50.01 7.20
C SER A 179 19.62 50.62 6.17
N GLY A 180 19.59 50.06 4.96
CA GLY A 180 20.40 50.48 3.84
C GLY A 180 21.85 49.99 3.82
N ALA A 181 22.38 49.45 4.94
CA ALA A 181 23.76 49.02 5.06
C ALA A 181 24.00 47.70 4.34
N GLU A 182 25.16 47.58 3.73
CA GLU A 182 25.65 46.33 3.06
C GLU A 182 24.72 45.84 1.93
N ASN A 183 23.96 46.70 1.31
CA ASN A 183 23.09 46.36 0.19
C ASN A 183 23.90 46.38 -1.14
N SER A 184 23.67 45.35 -1.97
CA SER A 184 24.24 45.28 -3.31
C SER A 184 23.11 45.28 -4.36
N ILE A 185 22.99 46.35 -5.14
CA ILE A 185 21.89 46.57 -6.06
C ILE A 185 22.45 46.76 -7.46
N ILE A 186 22.15 45.87 -8.38
CA ILE A 186 22.68 45.85 -9.72
C ILE A 186 21.55 45.73 -10.75
N GLY A 187 21.46 46.63 -11.68
CA GLY A 187 20.50 46.54 -12.78
C GLY A 187 19.70 47.83 -12.99
N THR A 188 18.40 47.72 -13.23
CA THR A 188 17.55 48.85 -13.57
C THR A 188 16.27 48.90 -12.74
N GLY A 189 16.01 50.04 -12.08
CA GLY A 189 14.74 50.29 -11.38
C GLY A 189 14.51 49.39 -10.15
N ASN A 190 15.53 48.80 -9.59
CA ASN A 190 15.41 48.05 -8.36
C ASN A 190 15.26 49.01 -7.17
N ARG A 191 14.37 48.68 -6.27
CA ARG A 191 14.11 49.48 -5.08
C ARG A 191 14.36 48.65 -3.81
N VAL A 192 15.33 49.09 -3.04
CA VAL A 192 15.62 48.52 -1.72
C VAL A 192 15.32 49.57 -0.68
N ASN A 193 14.36 49.29 0.22
CA ASN A 193 13.91 50.28 1.19
C ASN A 193 13.90 49.68 2.60
N ASN A 194 14.46 50.36 3.58
CA ASN A 194 14.55 49.90 4.95
C ASN A 194 15.08 48.44 5.09
N SER A 195 16.06 48.10 4.32
CA SER A 195 16.59 46.75 4.23
C SER A 195 18.11 46.78 4.43
N SER A 196 18.70 45.70 4.94
CA SER A 196 20.13 45.59 5.12
C SER A 196 20.65 44.21 4.74
N GLY A 197 21.89 44.15 4.26
CA GLY A 197 22.46 42.88 3.80
C GLY A 197 21.69 42.29 2.60
N THR A 198 21.15 43.14 1.74
CA THR A 198 20.31 42.74 0.60
C THR A 198 21.13 42.67 -0.69
N ILE A 199 20.91 41.66 -1.48
CA ILE A 199 21.36 41.55 -2.86
C ILE A 199 20.15 41.64 -3.80
N ALA A 200 20.03 42.72 -4.58
CA ALA A 200 18.99 42.90 -5.58
C ALA A 200 19.62 43.02 -6.97
N ILE A 201 19.40 42.03 -7.82
CA ILE A 201 20.00 42.00 -9.15
C ILE A 201 18.93 41.80 -10.22
N GLY A 202 18.91 42.64 -11.23
CA GLY A 202 17.98 42.55 -12.35
C GLY A 202 17.17 43.81 -12.56
N THR A 203 15.89 43.69 -12.87
CA THR A 203 15.05 44.83 -13.22
C THR A 203 13.79 44.93 -12.35
N GLY A 204 13.59 46.08 -11.71
CA GLY A 204 12.32 46.35 -11.00
C GLY A 204 12.03 45.48 -9.78
N ASN A 205 13.03 44.89 -9.16
CA ASN A 205 12.85 44.20 -7.90
C ASN A 205 12.59 45.18 -6.75
N GLU A 206 11.68 44.85 -5.85
CA GLU A 206 11.34 45.67 -4.69
C GLU A 206 11.62 44.83 -3.41
N VAL A 207 12.56 45.29 -2.59
CA VAL A 207 12.88 44.68 -1.29
C VAL A 207 12.68 45.73 -0.22
N LYS A 208 11.83 45.44 0.77
CA LYS A 208 11.55 46.43 1.81
C LYS A 208 11.36 45.76 3.19
N ASN A 209 11.70 46.57 4.23
CA ASN A 209 11.51 46.21 5.62
C ASN A 209 12.20 44.85 6.00
N THR A 210 13.31 44.55 5.36
CA THR A 210 14.08 43.33 5.60
C THR A 210 15.39 43.65 6.29
N TRP A 211 15.27 44.27 7.41
CA TRP A 211 16.45 44.77 8.13
C TRP A 211 16.94 43.82 9.23
N GLY A 212 18.18 43.97 9.59
CA GLY A 212 18.82 43.32 10.70
C GLY A 212 20.13 43.98 10.99
N VAL A 213 20.74 43.63 12.10
CA VAL A 213 22.06 44.11 12.44
C VAL A 213 23.08 43.63 11.42
N THR A 214 23.88 44.51 10.88
CA THR A 214 24.94 44.17 9.93
C THR A 214 26.32 44.29 10.55
N SER A 215 27.31 43.71 9.90
CA SER A 215 28.70 43.88 10.29
C SER A 215 29.16 45.33 10.21
N ALA A 216 28.64 46.10 9.27
CA ALA A 216 28.91 47.54 9.09
C ALA A 216 28.69 48.34 10.36
N THR A 217 27.59 48.07 11.06
CA THR A 217 27.28 48.80 12.29
C THR A 217 28.30 48.54 13.40
N MET A 218 28.73 47.33 13.55
CA MET A 218 29.72 47.01 14.59
C MET A 218 31.09 47.55 14.26
N ILE A 219 31.44 47.63 12.99
CA ILE A 219 32.75 48.11 12.52
C ILE A 219 32.81 49.62 12.63
N LEU A 220 31.77 50.31 12.21
CA LEU A 220 31.75 51.79 12.22
C LEU A 220 31.59 52.37 13.60
N SER A 221 31.13 51.62 14.59
CA SER A 221 31.02 52.02 15.97
C SER A 221 32.36 51.94 16.75
N GLN A 222 33.37 51.28 16.18
CA GLN A 222 34.67 51.09 16.83
C GLN A 222 35.82 51.48 15.90
N PRO A 223 36.79 52.26 16.40
CA PRO A 223 37.96 52.63 15.60
C PRO A 223 38.77 51.37 15.32
N LEU A 224 39.00 51.07 14.05
CA LEU A 224 39.82 49.96 13.58
C LEU A 224 41.17 50.48 13.04
N ASP A 225 42.22 49.78 13.41
CA ASP A 225 43.58 50.28 13.23
C ASP A 225 44.08 50.14 11.77
N SER A 226 43.41 49.37 10.92
CA SER A 226 43.87 49.18 9.55
C SER A 226 42.76 48.70 8.64
N PRO A 227 42.87 48.88 7.32
CA PRO A 227 41.97 48.26 6.33
C PRO A 227 41.85 46.77 6.47
N LYS A 228 42.91 46.08 6.87
CA LYS A 228 42.89 44.65 7.15
C LYS A 228 41.99 44.33 8.37
N ALA A 229 42.14 45.04 9.46
CA ALA A 229 41.30 44.89 10.64
C ALA A 229 39.81 45.14 10.31
N MET A 230 39.54 46.10 9.46
CA MET A 230 38.21 46.37 8.96
C MET A 230 37.69 45.18 8.08
N GLN A 231 38.51 44.68 7.19
CA GLN A 231 38.14 43.52 6.38
C GLN A 231 37.85 42.26 7.24
N ASP A 232 38.73 41.98 8.18
CA ASP A 232 38.58 40.84 9.06
C ASP A 232 37.33 40.99 9.94
N ALA A 233 37.03 42.16 10.41
CA ALA A 233 35.81 42.47 11.17
C ALA A 233 34.56 42.36 10.31
N ILE A 234 34.62 42.74 9.01
CA ILE A 234 33.51 42.49 8.07
C ILE A 234 33.31 40.99 7.87
N ILE A 235 34.37 40.22 7.64
CA ILE A 235 34.29 38.77 7.42
C ILE A 235 33.70 38.08 8.67
N ASP A 236 34.20 38.38 9.82
CA ASP A 236 33.74 37.81 11.09
C ASP A 236 32.34 38.31 11.49
N GLY A 237 32.09 39.58 11.23
CA GLY A 237 30.79 40.18 11.52
C GLY A 237 29.68 39.71 10.61
N ALA A 238 29.94 39.50 9.35
CA ALA A 238 28.91 39.07 8.39
C ALA A 238 28.32 37.69 8.70
N LYS A 239 29.09 36.80 9.32
CA LYS A 239 28.57 35.52 9.80
C LYS A 239 27.60 35.65 10.98
N LYS A 240 27.82 36.63 11.84
CA LYS A 240 27.06 36.85 13.08
C LYS A 240 25.88 37.79 12.85
N ASN A 241 26.09 38.76 12.00
CA ASN A 241 25.16 39.86 11.77
C ASN A 241 24.95 40.09 10.27
N PRO A 242 24.21 39.20 9.61
CA PRO A 242 24.02 39.24 8.13
C PRO A 242 22.99 40.26 7.67
N GLY A 243 22.47 41.10 8.55
CA GLY A 243 21.35 42.00 8.23
C GLY A 243 20.05 41.25 8.02
N GLY A 244 19.25 41.71 7.11
CA GLY A 244 18.04 40.99 6.63
C GLY A 244 18.34 39.81 5.75
N ALA A 245 19.55 39.71 5.20
CA ALA A 245 20.06 38.63 4.37
C ALA A 245 19.07 38.17 3.26
N VAL A 246 18.62 39.12 2.47
CA VAL A 246 17.70 38.89 1.35
C VAL A 246 18.45 38.89 0.03
N MET A 247 18.18 37.91 -0.80
CA MET A 247 18.65 37.84 -2.18
C MET A 247 17.43 37.86 -3.12
N ALA A 248 17.33 38.91 -3.95
CA ALA A 248 16.29 39.06 -4.98
C ALA A 248 16.97 39.17 -6.34
N ILE A 249 16.95 38.11 -7.13
CA ILE A 249 17.62 38.05 -8.44
C ILE A 249 16.59 37.74 -9.51
N GLY A 250 16.47 38.64 -10.49
CA GLY A 250 15.52 38.51 -11.59
C GLY A 250 14.76 39.81 -11.83
N ASN A 251 13.51 39.67 -12.23
CA ASN A 251 12.73 40.86 -12.63
C ASN A 251 11.40 40.97 -11.87
N GLY A 252 11.12 42.16 -11.35
CA GLY A 252 9.80 42.48 -10.80
C GLY A 252 9.40 41.69 -9.56
N SER A 253 10.35 41.07 -8.87
CA SER A 253 10.07 40.34 -7.63
C SER A 253 9.93 41.31 -6.44
N LYS A 254 9.06 40.93 -5.48
CA LYS A 254 8.77 41.73 -4.29
C LYS A 254 9.02 40.96 -3.03
N VAL A 255 9.81 41.52 -2.11
CA VAL A 255 10.06 40.97 -0.79
C VAL A 255 9.74 42.05 0.26
N ASP A 256 8.86 41.74 1.21
CA ASP A 256 8.44 42.69 2.22
C ASP A 256 8.38 42.05 3.60
N SER A 257 9.19 42.56 4.51
CA SER A 257 9.22 42.16 5.92
C SER A 257 9.59 40.68 6.15
N VAL A 258 10.48 40.14 5.31
CA VAL A 258 10.94 38.75 5.40
C VAL A 258 12.46 38.72 5.44
N SER A 259 13.06 38.04 6.40
CA SER A 259 14.51 37.92 6.55
C SER A 259 15.04 36.58 6.08
N PHE A 260 16.32 36.50 5.74
CA PHE A 260 16.97 35.28 5.27
C PHE A 260 16.24 34.64 4.09
N ALA A 261 15.85 35.45 3.12
CA ALA A 261 15.09 35.02 1.98
C ALA A 261 15.92 34.99 0.70
N GLN A 262 15.66 34.00 -0.14
CA GLN A 262 16.19 33.93 -1.49
C GLN A 262 15.01 33.92 -2.48
N VAL A 263 14.94 34.90 -3.35
CA VAL A 263 13.87 35.03 -4.34
C VAL A 263 14.53 35.15 -5.72
N LEU A 264 14.46 34.10 -6.47
CA LEU A 264 15.05 33.97 -7.78
C LEU A 264 13.96 33.93 -8.86
N GLY A 265 14.17 34.57 -9.99
CA GLY A 265 13.26 34.56 -11.11
C GLY A 265 12.42 35.82 -11.26
N THR A 266 11.20 35.72 -11.78
CA THR A 266 10.45 36.91 -12.21
C THR A 266 9.08 36.95 -11.56
N GLY A 267 8.69 38.14 -11.09
CA GLY A 267 7.34 38.41 -10.61
C GLY A 267 6.98 37.70 -9.29
N ASN A 268 7.94 37.20 -8.56
CA ASN A 268 7.67 36.54 -7.30
C ASN A 268 7.34 37.54 -6.18
N GLU A 269 6.39 37.21 -5.33
CA GLU A 269 5.98 38.02 -4.18
C GLU A 269 6.13 37.23 -2.88
N LEU A 270 6.90 37.76 -1.95
CA LEU A 270 7.06 37.22 -0.61
C LEU A 270 6.80 38.32 0.42
N LYS A 271 5.83 38.10 1.31
CA LYS A 271 5.40 39.12 2.25
C LYS A 271 5.00 38.59 3.61
N SER A 272 5.48 39.24 4.68
CA SER A 272 4.91 39.07 6.02
C SER A 272 3.66 39.95 6.22
N GLN A 273 2.81 39.61 7.16
CA GLN A 273 1.55 40.34 7.36
C GLN A 273 1.67 41.55 8.28
N ASN A 274 2.52 41.49 9.30
CA ASN A 274 2.51 42.47 10.37
C ASN A 274 3.58 43.55 10.24
N GLY A 275 4.15 43.75 9.06
CA GLY A 275 5.16 44.79 8.85
C GLY A 275 6.46 44.52 9.58
N LEU A 276 7.05 45.57 10.12
CA LEU A 276 8.46 45.68 10.52
C LEU A 276 8.98 44.74 11.63
N PHE A 277 8.13 44.09 12.39
CA PHE A 277 8.55 43.27 13.55
C PHE A 277 8.16 41.80 13.47
N ASP A 278 7.40 41.40 12.47
CA ASP A 278 6.99 40.01 12.30
C ASP A 278 7.74 39.44 11.08
N SER A 279 8.98 39.09 11.31
CA SER A 279 9.81 38.62 10.21
C SER A 279 9.66 37.11 10.04
N ASP A 280 8.98 36.73 8.98
CA ASP A 280 9.13 35.40 8.42
C ASP A 280 10.60 35.20 7.99
N LYS A 281 11.10 33.97 8.13
CA LYS A 281 12.52 33.69 7.91
C LYS A 281 12.73 32.41 7.08
N TYR A 282 13.89 32.34 6.47
CA TYR A 282 14.37 31.15 5.78
C TYR A 282 13.45 30.70 4.65
N VAL A 283 13.09 31.63 3.78
CA VAL A 283 12.23 31.31 2.62
C VAL A 283 13.04 31.35 1.34
N MET A 284 12.91 30.31 0.55
CA MET A 284 13.46 30.27 -0.80
C MET A 284 12.33 30.19 -1.82
N ILE A 285 12.31 31.09 -2.78
CA ILE A 285 11.43 31.05 -3.95
C ILE A 285 12.28 31.08 -5.20
N ASP A 286 12.13 30.07 -6.05
CA ASP A 286 12.75 30.01 -7.35
C ASP A 286 11.68 29.74 -8.43
N GLY A 287 11.53 30.68 -9.38
CA GLY A 287 10.58 30.52 -10.43
C GLY A 287 9.88 31.80 -10.88
N TYR A 288 8.64 31.65 -11.33
CA TYR A 288 7.89 32.71 -11.95
C TYR A 288 6.52 32.93 -11.29
N ASN A 289 6.24 34.20 -10.91
CA ASN A 289 4.92 34.64 -10.44
C ASN A 289 4.37 33.85 -9.22
N ASN A 290 5.24 33.44 -8.32
CA ASN A 290 4.83 32.82 -7.06
C ASN A 290 4.49 33.90 -6.01
N SER A 291 3.47 33.68 -5.20
CA SER A 291 3.05 34.65 -4.17
C SER A 291 2.83 33.93 -2.83
N PHE A 292 3.66 34.30 -1.85
CA PHE A 292 3.63 33.69 -0.52
C PHE A 292 3.52 34.77 0.56
N ARG A 293 2.65 34.50 1.52
CA ARG A 293 2.44 35.34 2.69
C ARG A 293 2.65 34.53 3.96
N ARG A 294 3.34 35.10 4.94
CA ARG A 294 3.63 34.41 6.21
C ARG A 294 4.23 33.02 5.98
N ALA A 295 5.23 32.99 5.15
CA ALA A 295 6.02 31.78 4.93
C ALA A 295 7.24 31.76 5.82
N ASN A 296 7.50 30.61 6.46
CA ASN A 296 8.63 30.47 7.34
C ASN A 296 9.30 29.11 7.10
N ASN A 297 10.63 29.09 6.98
CA ASN A 297 11.37 27.87 6.68
C ASN A 297 10.76 27.07 5.49
N THR A 298 10.48 27.77 4.40
CA THR A 298 9.71 27.23 3.27
C THR A 298 10.50 27.36 1.96
N THR A 299 10.51 26.31 1.17
CA THR A 299 11.10 26.30 -0.17
C THR A 299 10.00 26.21 -1.21
N VAL A 300 10.05 27.10 -2.21
CA VAL A 300 9.10 27.16 -3.31
C VAL A 300 9.87 27.13 -4.63
N ILE A 301 9.56 26.17 -5.48
CA ILE A 301 10.17 26.07 -6.82
C ILE A 301 9.06 25.83 -7.84
N GLY A 302 8.93 26.72 -8.84
CA GLY A 302 7.92 26.55 -9.88
C GLY A 302 7.23 27.86 -10.26
N THR A 303 6.05 27.75 -10.85
CA THR A 303 5.36 28.88 -11.46
C THR A 303 3.95 29.06 -10.88
N GLY A 304 3.57 30.29 -10.57
CA GLY A 304 2.18 30.63 -10.24
C GLY A 304 1.67 30.10 -8.91
N SER A 305 2.52 29.53 -8.08
CA SER A 305 2.14 28.97 -6.80
C SER A 305 1.81 30.04 -5.78
N LYS A 306 0.81 29.78 -4.94
CA LYS A 306 0.35 30.69 -3.90
C LYS A 306 0.34 30.04 -2.54
N GLY A 307 0.76 30.80 -1.52
CA GLY A 307 0.78 30.27 -0.17
C GLY A 307 0.47 31.34 0.89
N SER A 308 -0.18 30.90 1.97
CA SER A 308 -0.35 31.72 3.15
C SER A 308 -0.22 30.87 4.42
N TYR A 309 0.49 31.39 5.43
CA TYR A 309 0.74 30.66 6.68
C TYR A 309 1.42 29.30 6.46
N VAL A 310 2.48 29.29 5.65
CA VAL A 310 3.21 28.07 5.28
C VAL A 310 4.49 27.99 6.10
N THR A 311 4.66 26.88 6.83
CA THR A 311 5.82 26.73 7.70
C THR A 311 6.51 25.38 7.48
N SER A 312 7.85 25.40 7.42
CA SER A 312 8.70 24.19 7.30
C SER A 312 8.27 23.26 6.17
N SER A 313 7.89 23.84 5.03
CA SER A 313 7.28 23.10 3.92
C SER A 313 8.08 23.27 2.62
N ILE A 314 7.93 22.31 1.73
CA ILE A 314 8.51 22.34 0.39
C ILE A 314 7.36 22.34 -0.62
N VAL A 315 7.37 23.29 -1.55
CA VAL A 315 6.40 23.42 -2.62
C VAL A 315 7.14 23.44 -3.94
N MET A 316 7.03 22.38 -4.72
CA MET A 316 7.71 22.23 -6.01
C MET A 316 6.70 21.90 -7.10
N GLY A 317 6.55 22.80 -8.07
CA GLY A 317 5.62 22.66 -9.17
C GLY A 317 4.81 23.91 -9.45
N ASP A 318 3.90 23.81 -10.40
CA ASP A 318 3.17 24.95 -10.91
C ASP A 318 1.77 25.07 -10.29
N ASN A 319 1.33 26.31 -10.07
CA ASN A 319 -0.03 26.64 -9.61
C ASN A 319 -0.45 25.91 -8.32
N ALA A 320 0.49 25.61 -7.45
CA ALA A 320 0.18 25.03 -6.14
C ALA A 320 -0.54 26.07 -5.27
N ASN A 321 -1.52 25.62 -4.48
CA ASN A 321 -2.23 26.44 -3.51
C ASN A 321 -2.06 25.90 -2.10
N VAL A 322 -1.39 26.67 -1.22
CA VAL A 322 -0.98 26.18 0.09
C VAL A 322 -1.42 27.15 1.18
N GLU A 323 -2.26 26.71 2.08
CA GLU A 323 -2.79 27.53 3.16
C GLU A 323 -2.69 26.83 4.51
N ASN A 324 -2.28 27.55 5.55
CA ASN A 324 -2.19 27.03 6.92
C ASN A 324 -1.53 25.64 6.98
N THR A 325 -0.40 25.49 6.31
CA THR A 325 0.28 24.20 6.11
C THR A 325 1.64 24.18 6.78
N LYS A 326 1.93 23.08 7.49
CA LYS A 326 3.16 22.94 8.25
C LYS A 326 3.84 21.59 7.99
N GLY A 327 5.17 21.63 7.80
CA GLY A 327 5.97 20.41 7.70
C GLY A 327 5.63 19.51 6.53
N SER A 328 5.04 20.05 5.47
CA SER A 328 4.53 19.26 4.35
C SER A 328 5.36 19.43 3.09
N VAL A 329 5.34 18.42 2.25
CA VAL A 329 6.01 18.42 0.95
C VAL A 329 4.95 18.32 -0.13
N MET A 330 4.96 19.27 -1.05
CA MET A 330 4.08 19.30 -2.21
C MET A 330 4.90 19.31 -3.48
N ILE A 331 4.68 18.36 -4.35
CA ILE A 331 5.44 18.20 -5.61
C ILE A 331 4.47 17.99 -6.76
N GLY A 332 4.65 18.79 -7.83
CA GLY A 332 3.86 18.69 -9.06
C GLY A 332 2.77 19.75 -9.18
N ASP A 333 1.95 19.66 -10.21
CA ASP A 333 1.16 20.76 -10.70
C ASP A 333 -0.23 20.87 -10.08
N THR A 334 -0.67 22.09 -9.83
CA THR A 334 -2.05 22.38 -9.38
C THR A 334 -2.50 21.65 -8.11
N ASN A 335 -1.57 21.26 -7.27
CA ASN A 335 -1.89 20.64 -5.99
C ASN A 335 -2.38 21.69 -4.98
N SER A 336 -3.24 21.27 -4.05
CA SER A 336 -3.81 22.14 -3.03
C SER A 336 -3.71 21.54 -1.63
N ALA A 337 -3.32 22.35 -0.66
CA ALA A 337 -3.27 21.99 0.75
C ALA A 337 -3.85 23.10 1.62
N SER A 338 -4.78 22.79 2.49
CA SER A 338 -5.33 23.75 3.45
C SER A 338 -5.50 23.12 4.83
N TYR A 339 -4.91 23.70 5.85
CA TYR A 339 -4.83 23.18 7.21
C TYR A 339 -4.23 21.76 7.24
N VAL A 340 -3.01 21.65 6.73
CA VAL A 340 -2.33 20.36 6.52
C VAL A 340 -1.01 20.33 7.29
N ASN A 341 -0.75 19.23 7.99
CA ASN A 341 0.48 19.03 8.71
C ASN A 341 1.21 17.75 8.26
N SER A 342 2.54 17.83 8.15
CA SER A 342 3.42 16.67 7.98
C SER A 342 2.97 15.69 6.88
N SER A 343 2.52 16.21 5.74
CA SER A 343 1.95 15.40 4.65
C SER A 343 2.78 15.52 3.37
N LEU A 344 2.73 14.48 2.55
CA LEU A 344 3.29 14.46 1.21
C LEU A 344 2.16 14.51 0.17
N ILE A 345 2.23 15.46 -0.73
CA ILE A 345 1.30 15.62 -1.84
C ILE A 345 2.11 15.61 -3.12
N ALA A 346 1.98 14.58 -3.93
CA ALA A 346 2.79 14.40 -5.13
C ALA A 346 1.93 14.12 -6.37
N GLY A 347 2.31 14.70 -7.51
CA GLY A 347 1.57 14.55 -8.77
C GLY A 347 0.77 15.78 -9.13
N ALA A 348 -0.40 15.60 -9.74
CA ALA A 348 -1.15 16.74 -10.25
C ALA A 348 -2.60 16.81 -9.72
N LYS A 349 -3.07 18.03 -9.46
CA LYS A 349 -4.47 18.27 -9.05
C LYS A 349 -4.91 17.52 -7.80
N ASN A 350 -3.98 17.14 -6.93
CA ASN A 350 -4.33 16.56 -5.66
C ASN A 350 -4.75 17.65 -4.66
N SER A 351 -5.74 17.36 -3.85
CA SER A 351 -6.26 18.31 -2.87
C SER A 351 -6.40 17.66 -1.50
N ILE A 352 -5.83 18.31 -0.48
CA ILE A 352 -6.00 17.89 0.90
C ILE A 352 -6.46 19.04 1.75
N THR A 353 -7.49 18.83 2.54
CA THR A 353 -8.07 19.85 3.40
C THR A 353 -8.28 19.35 4.82
N GLY A 354 -7.96 20.19 5.77
CA GLY A 354 -8.33 20.03 7.17
C GLY A 354 -9.15 21.23 7.64
N THR A 355 -9.22 21.42 8.92
CA THR A 355 -9.76 22.62 9.54
C THR A 355 -8.77 23.14 10.57
N GLU A 356 -8.95 24.37 11.03
CA GLU A 356 -8.09 24.93 12.08
C GLU A 356 -8.09 24.07 13.36
N LYS A 357 -9.24 23.52 13.72
CA LYS A 357 -9.37 22.69 14.93
C LYS A 357 -8.87 21.24 14.72
N THR A 358 -9.03 20.73 13.52
CA THR A 358 -8.65 19.36 13.13
C THR A 358 -7.88 19.39 11.82
N PRO A 359 -6.60 19.73 11.84
CA PRO A 359 -5.78 19.70 10.63
C PRO A 359 -5.66 18.27 10.09
N SER A 360 -5.65 18.11 8.78
CA SER A 360 -5.28 16.85 8.14
C SER A 360 -3.78 16.61 8.30
N ALA A 361 -3.37 15.46 8.86
CA ALA A 361 -1.98 15.25 9.24
C ALA A 361 -1.42 13.88 8.86
N SER A 362 -0.12 13.88 8.56
CA SER A 362 0.65 12.66 8.28
C SER A 362 0.08 11.84 7.11
N ASN A 363 -0.25 12.51 6.02
CA ASN A 363 -0.90 11.88 4.87
C ASN A 363 0.04 11.81 3.66
N ILE A 364 -0.24 10.87 2.77
CA ILE A 364 0.39 10.75 1.47
C ILE A 364 -0.72 10.78 0.40
N LEU A 365 -0.71 11.79 -0.44
CA LEU A 365 -1.51 11.84 -1.65
C LEU A 365 -0.56 11.81 -2.85
N SER A 366 -0.64 10.79 -3.65
CA SER A 366 0.24 10.63 -4.81
C SER A 366 -0.55 10.21 -6.05
N GLY A 367 -0.30 10.90 -7.17
CA GLY A 367 -0.97 10.64 -8.42
C GLY A 367 -1.74 11.85 -8.96
N VAL A 368 -2.92 11.63 -9.51
CA VAL A 368 -3.66 12.70 -10.17
C VAL A 368 -5.09 12.85 -9.62
N GLY A 369 -5.44 14.05 -9.19
CA GLY A 369 -6.82 14.38 -8.82
C GLY A 369 -7.34 13.68 -7.57
N ASN A 370 -6.47 13.22 -6.68
CA ASN A 370 -6.91 12.67 -5.41
C ASN A 370 -7.40 13.79 -4.48
N THR A 371 -8.49 13.54 -3.79
CA THR A 371 -9.09 14.50 -2.86
C THR A 371 -9.19 13.88 -1.48
N ALA A 372 -8.70 14.60 -0.48
CA ALA A 372 -8.76 14.16 0.91
C ALA A 372 -9.25 15.29 1.82
N SER A 373 -10.16 14.99 2.73
CA SER A 373 -10.70 15.97 3.67
C SER A 373 -10.83 15.40 5.08
N ALA A 374 -10.34 16.11 6.05
CA ALA A 374 -10.35 15.71 7.46
C ALA A 374 -9.74 14.31 7.67
N VAL A 375 -8.51 14.11 7.17
CA VAL A 375 -7.83 12.82 7.15
C VAL A 375 -6.56 12.81 8.01
N GLN A 376 -6.26 11.66 8.59
CA GLN A 376 -5.04 11.47 9.38
C GLN A 376 -4.41 10.11 9.08
N HIS A 377 -3.08 10.09 8.84
CA HIS A 377 -2.34 8.88 8.52
C HIS A 377 -2.91 8.12 7.32
N VAL A 378 -3.39 8.83 6.32
CA VAL A 378 -3.97 8.26 5.09
C VAL A 378 -2.93 8.25 3.98
N SER A 379 -2.85 7.15 3.26
CA SER A 379 -2.09 7.04 2.02
C SER A 379 -3.05 6.79 0.87
N ALA A 380 -3.17 7.75 -0.04
CA ALA A 380 -3.98 7.63 -1.25
C ALA A 380 -3.08 7.77 -2.48
N ILE A 381 -2.86 6.68 -3.17
CA ILE A 381 -1.96 6.57 -4.32
C ILE A 381 -2.76 6.11 -5.53
N GLY A 382 -2.70 6.86 -6.62
CA GLY A 382 -3.45 6.61 -7.85
C GLY A 382 -4.18 7.85 -8.35
N SER A 383 -5.26 7.67 -9.05
CA SER A 383 -6.00 8.78 -9.67
C SER A 383 -7.44 8.88 -9.16
N GLY A 384 -7.88 10.09 -8.88
CA GLY A 384 -9.28 10.36 -8.59
C GLY A 384 -9.83 9.74 -7.31
N ASN A 385 -8.98 9.35 -6.37
CA ASN A 385 -9.45 8.82 -5.10
C ASN A 385 -10.06 9.94 -4.24
N THR A 386 -11.16 9.65 -3.57
CA THR A 386 -11.86 10.56 -2.68
C THR A 386 -11.88 10.01 -1.26
N VAL A 387 -11.31 10.76 -0.31
CA VAL A 387 -11.14 10.29 1.06
C VAL A 387 -11.65 11.35 2.05
N ASN A 388 -12.62 11.01 2.87
CA ASN A 388 -13.21 11.95 3.82
C ASN A 388 -13.31 11.38 5.24
N ASN A 389 -13.00 12.18 6.24
CA ASN A 389 -13.17 11.80 7.65
C ASN A 389 -12.56 10.40 7.97
N THR A 390 -11.36 10.16 7.47
CA THR A 390 -10.74 8.84 7.45
C THR A 390 -9.40 8.87 8.18
N ALA A 391 -9.10 7.80 8.91
CA ALA A 391 -7.84 7.69 9.62
C ALA A 391 -7.12 6.36 9.35
N THR A 392 -5.79 6.37 9.36
CA THR A 392 -4.95 5.17 9.28
C THR A 392 -5.38 4.19 8.19
N THR A 393 -5.59 4.71 6.97
CA THR A 393 -6.13 3.93 5.86
C THR A 393 -5.23 4.04 4.63
N GLN A 394 -5.05 2.94 3.94
CA GLN A 394 -4.30 2.87 2.69
C GLN A 394 -5.26 2.72 1.51
N ILE A 395 -5.09 3.55 0.51
CA ILE A 395 -5.85 3.51 -0.74
C ILE A 395 -4.85 3.43 -1.89
N LEU A 396 -4.92 2.38 -2.67
CA LEU A 396 -4.03 2.15 -3.81
C LEU A 396 -4.84 1.83 -5.06
N GLY A 397 -4.75 2.69 -6.06
CA GLY A 397 -5.49 2.54 -7.32
C GLY A 397 -6.36 3.74 -7.64
N ASP A 398 -7.36 3.57 -8.48
CA ASP A 398 -8.05 4.68 -9.10
C ASP A 398 -9.53 4.79 -8.68
N THR A 399 -10.00 6.02 -8.53
CA THR A 399 -11.42 6.33 -8.31
C THR A 399 -12.07 5.63 -7.11
N ASN A 400 -11.27 5.28 -6.11
CA ASN A 400 -11.81 4.73 -4.87
C ASN A 400 -12.40 5.84 -3.99
N THR A 401 -13.48 5.52 -3.32
CA THR A 401 -14.16 6.42 -2.38
C THR A 401 -14.13 5.85 -0.97
N VAL A 402 -13.55 6.58 -0.04
CA VAL A 402 -13.44 6.16 1.36
C VAL A 402 -13.93 7.26 2.27
N SER A 403 -14.90 6.96 3.12
CA SER A 403 -15.40 7.95 4.08
C SER A 403 -15.74 7.31 5.42
N TYR A 404 -15.43 8.04 6.50
CA TYR A 404 -15.62 7.55 7.86
C TYR A 404 -15.07 6.14 8.06
N ALA A 405 -13.81 5.96 7.63
CA ALA A 405 -13.10 4.69 7.73
C ALA A 405 -11.85 4.80 8.59
N ALA A 406 -11.44 3.68 9.19
CA ALA A 406 -10.21 3.61 9.95
C ALA A 406 -9.52 2.25 9.78
N LEU A 407 -8.19 2.20 9.94
CA LEU A 407 -7.41 0.96 9.96
C LEU A 407 -7.70 0.04 8.77
N SER A 408 -7.99 0.62 7.61
CA SER A 408 -8.48 -0.13 6.45
C SER A 408 -7.53 -0.06 5.26
N SER A 409 -7.67 -1.00 4.33
CA SER A 409 -6.95 -1.05 3.07
C SER A 409 -7.93 -1.15 1.90
N VAL A 410 -7.80 -0.26 0.93
CA VAL A 410 -8.62 -0.27 -0.29
C VAL A 410 -7.69 -0.29 -1.50
N THR A 411 -7.72 -1.38 -2.24
CA THR A 411 -6.83 -1.59 -3.39
C THR A 411 -7.64 -1.85 -4.66
N GLY A 412 -7.21 -1.28 -5.78
CA GLY A 412 -7.87 -1.46 -7.06
C GLY A 412 -8.67 -0.25 -7.52
N SER A 413 -9.76 -0.44 -8.21
CA SER A 413 -10.49 0.67 -8.82
C SER A 413 -11.98 0.70 -8.48
N ASN A 414 -12.52 1.91 -8.37
CA ASN A 414 -13.95 2.13 -8.11
C ASN A 414 -14.47 1.44 -6.83
N ASN A 415 -13.63 1.15 -5.86
CA ASN A 415 -14.08 0.59 -4.60
C ASN A 415 -14.65 1.68 -3.70
N THR A 416 -15.66 1.35 -2.94
CA THR A 416 -16.33 2.27 -2.02
C THR A 416 -16.36 1.68 -0.61
N LEU A 417 -15.75 2.37 0.34
CA LEU A 417 -15.79 2.03 1.77
C LEU A 417 -16.40 3.20 2.54
N THR A 418 -17.55 2.99 3.15
CA THR A 418 -18.24 4.05 3.86
C THR A 418 -18.67 3.62 5.26
N GLY A 419 -18.45 4.50 6.22
CA GLY A 419 -19.07 4.47 7.52
C GLY A 419 -19.94 5.69 7.75
N THR A 420 -20.23 5.96 8.99
CA THR A 420 -20.91 7.19 9.46
C THR A 420 -20.10 7.79 10.60
N ALA A 421 -20.42 9.02 11.00
CA ALA A 421 -19.76 9.64 12.15
C ALA A 421 -19.95 8.83 13.45
N ASP A 422 -21.12 8.21 13.60
CA ASP A 422 -21.47 7.41 14.78
C ASP A 422 -21.00 5.95 14.66
N ASN A 423 -20.76 5.46 13.43
CA ASN A 423 -20.32 4.09 13.16
C ASN A 423 -19.22 4.09 12.09
N VAL A 424 -18.00 4.25 12.53
CA VAL A 424 -16.82 4.28 11.64
C VAL A 424 -16.53 2.86 11.15
N SER A 425 -16.44 2.68 9.84
CA SER A 425 -16.02 1.41 9.23
C SER A 425 -14.53 1.15 9.49
N SER A 426 -14.20 0.09 10.22
CA SER A 426 -12.80 -0.13 10.62
C SER A 426 -12.27 -1.53 10.35
N ALA A 427 -10.93 -1.60 10.18
CA ALA A 427 -10.21 -2.83 9.95
C ALA A 427 -10.69 -3.64 8.73
N ASN A 428 -10.93 -2.95 7.61
CA ASN A 428 -11.46 -3.56 6.39
C ASN A 428 -10.42 -3.68 5.29
N ILE A 429 -10.60 -4.66 4.42
CA ILE A 429 -9.82 -4.87 3.21
C ILE A 429 -10.79 -4.93 2.02
N LEU A 430 -10.66 -3.97 1.11
CA LEU A 430 -11.34 -4.02 -0.19
C LEU A 430 -10.26 -4.14 -1.27
N ASP A 431 -10.30 -5.21 -2.03
CA ASP A 431 -9.33 -5.43 -3.10
C ASP A 431 -10.03 -5.86 -4.39
N GLY A 432 -9.70 -5.20 -5.48
CA GLY A 432 -10.29 -5.47 -6.78
C GLY A 432 -11.01 -4.28 -7.37
N SER A 433 -12.15 -4.51 -8.01
CA SER A 433 -12.85 -3.44 -8.74
C SER A 433 -14.32 -3.34 -8.39
N GLY A 434 -14.77 -2.14 -8.06
CA GLY A 434 -16.18 -1.85 -7.84
C GLY A 434 -16.77 -2.50 -6.58
N ASN A 435 -15.96 -2.90 -5.63
CA ASN A 435 -16.46 -3.42 -4.36
C ASN A 435 -17.05 -2.29 -3.52
N THR A 436 -18.17 -2.56 -2.90
CA THR A 436 -18.86 -1.60 -2.01
C THR A 436 -19.02 -2.19 -0.62
N ALA A 437 -18.52 -1.47 0.37
CA ALA A 437 -18.67 -1.85 1.77
C ALA A 437 -19.21 -0.65 2.59
N SER A 438 -20.28 -0.87 3.33
CA SER A 438 -20.95 0.20 4.09
C SER A 438 -21.28 -0.25 5.51
N ASN A 439 -20.88 0.55 6.49
CA ASN A 439 -21.04 0.26 7.92
C ASN A 439 -20.48 -1.12 8.30
N VAL A 440 -19.21 -1.35 8.00
CA VAL A 440 -18.57 -2.65 8.13
C VAL A 440 -17.35 -2.60 9.02
N ASN A 441 -17.11 -3.70 9.75
CA ASN A 441 -15.92 -3.85 10.57
C ASN A 441 -15.28 -5.24 10.35
N HIS A 442 -13.94 -5.27 10.25
CA HIS A 442 -13.21 -6.51 10.03
C HIS A 442 -13.68 -7.29 8.77
N VAL A 443 -14.05 -6.58 7.73
CA VAL A 443 -14.54 -7.15 6.47
C VAL A 443 -13.42 -7.24 5.45
N SER A 444 -13.36 -8.36 4.75
CA SER A 444 -12.52 -8.52 3.56
C SER A 444 -13.42 -8.76 2.35
N ALA A 445 -13.38 -7.85 1.37
CA ALA A 445 -14.09 -7.99 0.10
C ALA A 445 -13.08 -7.98 -1.05
N LEU A 446 -12.82 -9.14 -1.61
CA LEU A 446 -11.82 -9.36 -2.65
C LEU A 446 -12.48 -9.83 -3.94
N GLY A 447 -12.15 -9.20 -5.06
CA GLY A 447 -12.72 -9.49 -6.37
C GLY A 447 -13.46 -8.31 -6.98
N ALA A 448 -14.50 -8.56 -7.75
CA ALA A 448 -15.18 -7.51 -8.46
C ALA A 448 -16.66 -7.36 -8.06
N VAL A 449 -17.10 -6.13 -7.86
CA VAL A 449 -18.51 -5.75 -7.68
C VAL A 449 -19.16 -6.45 -6.47
N ASN A 450 -18.40 -6.76 -5.45
CA ASN A 450 -18.98 -7.29 -4.21
C ASN A 450 -19.64 -6.17 -3.42
N GLY A 451 -20.80 -6.47 -2.82
CA GLY A 451 -21.55 -5.55 -1.96
C GLY A 451 -21.65 -6.08 -0.53
N VAL A 452 -21.12 -5.33 0.43
CA VAL A 452 -21.16 -5.70 1.86
C VAL A 452 -21.76 -4.57 2.66
N THR A 453 -22.81 -4.84 3.41
CA THR A 453 -23.50 -3.79 4.16
C THR A 453 -23.85 -4.29 5.58
N ASN A 454 -23.59 -3.45 6.58
CA ASN A 454 -23.85 -3.75 7.99
C ASN A 454 -23.24 -5.11 8.39
N ALA A 455 -21.96 -5.30 8.17
CA ALA A 455 -21.30 -6.57 8.40
C ALA A 455 -20.11 -6.45 9.37
N ASP A 456 -19.92 -7.48 10.18
CA ASP A 456 -18.74 -7.61 11.05
C ASP A 456 -18.07 -8.96 10.82
N LYS A 457 -16.74 -8.98 10.80
CA LYS A 457 -15.93 -10.20 10.62
C LYS A 457 -16.39 -11.10 9.47
N THR A 458 -16.72 -10.48 8.36
CA THR A 458 -17.23 -11.17 7.17
C THR A 458 -16.19 -11.17 6.05
N GLN A 459 -16.00 -12.32 5.42
CA GLN A 459 -15.09 -12.48 4.28
C GLN A 459 -15.88 -12.75 3.00
N VAL A 460 -15.64 -11.98 1.97
CA VAL A 460 -16.25 -12.11 0.65
C VAL A 460 -15.16 -12.19 -0.40
N LEU A 461 -15.06 -13.31 -1.07
CA LEU A 461 -14.06 -13.57 -2.09
C LEU A 461 -14.70 -14.02 -3.40
N GLY A 462 -14.44 -13.31 -4.48
CA GLY A 462 -15.01 -13.56 -5.80
C GLY A 462 -15.78 -12.37 -6.32
N ASP A 463 -16.74 -12.58 -7.21
CA ASP A 463 -17.37 -11.51 -7.93
C ASP A 463 -18.88 -11.42 -7.69
N ARG A 464 -19.42 -10.20 -7.64
CA ARG A 464 -20.85 -9.93 -7.53
C ARG A 464 -21.54 -10.60 -6.34
N ASN A 465 -20.83 -10.88 -5.29
CA ASN A 465 -21.40 -11.40 -4.07
C ASN A 465 -22.03 -10.27 -3.25
N ARG A 466 -23.09 -10.57 -2.54
CA ARG A 466 -23.80 -9.61 -1.69
C ARG A 466 -23.99 -10.15 -0.28
N ALA A 467 -23.39 -9.50 0.70
CA ALA A 467 -23.55 -9.78 2.12
C ALA A 467 -24.25 -8.60 2.81
N THR A 468 -25.36 -8.86 3.50
CA THR A 468 -26.13 -7.81 4.17
C THR A 468 -26.53 -8.25 5.57
N ASN A 469 -26.22 -7.44 6.57
CA ASN A 469 -26.45 -7.74 7.99
C ASN A 469 -25.82 -9.09 8.37
N THR A 470 -24.53 -9.25 8.14
CA THR A 470 -23.80 -10.52 8.32
C THR A 470 -22.76 -10.40 9.43
N ASN A 471 -22.55 -11.48 10.14
CA ASN A 471 -21.53 -11.54 11.20
C ASN A 471 -20.79 -12.88 11.19
N LEU A 472 -19.47 -12.85 11.34
CA LEU A 472 -18.63 -14.05 11.38
C LEU A 472 -18.82 -14.99 10.18
N SER A 473 -19.17 -14.47 9.02
CA SER A 473 -19.57 -15.26 7.85
C SER A 473 -18.53 -15.26 6.73
N GLN A 474 -18.58 -16.27 5.89
CA GLN A 474 -17.67 -16.44 4.76
C GLN A 474 -18.44 -16.70 3.47
N MET A 475 -18.07 -15.98 2.42
CA MET A 475 -18.68 -16.10 1.11
C MET A 475 -17.60 -16.22 0.03
N PHE A 476 -17.58 -17.32 -0.68
CA PHE A 476 -16.62 -17.58 -1.74
C PHE A 476 -17.32 -17.94 -3.04
N GLY A 477 -16.98 -17.27 -4.11
CA GLY A 477 -17.52 -17.59 -5.43
C GLY A 477 -18.17 -16.39 -6.12
N VAL A 478 -19.16 -16.64 -6.92
CA VAL A 478 -19.72 -15.62 -7.81
C VAL A 478 -21.23 -15.52 -7.65
N ASN A 479 -21.73 -14.30 -7.59
CA ASN A 479 -23.16 -14.00 -7.60
C ASN A 479 -23.96 -14.61 -6.43
N ASN A 480 -23.31 -14.80 -5.28
CA ASN A 480 -23.94 -15.33 -4.09
C ASN A 480 -24.61 -14.22 -3.27
N VAL A 481 -25.68 -14.55 -2.59
CA VAL A 481 -26.41 -13.63 -1.69
C VAL A 481 -26.54 -14.21 -0.30
N LEU A 482 -26.02 -13.50 0.68
CA LEU A 482 -26.18 -13.80 2.10
C LEU A 482 -26.78 -12.58 2.80
N SER A 483 -28.03 -12.66 3.24
CA SER A 483 -28.70 -11.48 3.78
C SER A 483 -29.71 -11.79 4.88
N THR A 484 -29.85 -10.85 5.83
CA THR A 484 -31.03 -10.82 6.71
C THR A 484 -31.99 -9.71 6.27
N THR A 485 -33.28 -9.95 6.44
CA THR A 485 -34.29 -8.92 6.27
C THR A 485 -34.34 -8.02 7.51
N ASP A 486 -34.85 -6.81 7.36
CA ASP A 486 -34.97 -5.87 8.45
C ASP A 486 -35.76 -6.48 9.64
N GLY A 487 -35.19 -6.40 10.84
CA GLY A 487 -35.79 -6.94 12.07
C GLY A 487 -35.55 -8.43 12.31
N ALA A 488 -34.89 -9.17 11.42
CA ALA A 488 -34.46 -10.53 11.67
C ALA A 488 -33.09 -10.56 12.38
N ALA A 489 -32.73 -11.69 12.96
CA ALA A 489 -31.42 -11.89 13.54
C ALA A 489 -30.35 -11.81 12.45
N GLU A 490 -29.21 -11.20 12.77
CA GLU A 490 -28.07 -11.14 11.85
C GLU A 490 -27.63 -12.55 11.43
N ASN A 491 -27.30 -12.71 10.16
CA ASN A 491 -26.63 -13.91 9.66
C ASN A 491 -25.30 -14.07 10.38
N ALA A 492 -25.13 -15.16 11.06
CA ALA A 492 -23.96 -15.39 11.88
C ALA A 492 -23.35 -16.78 11.63
N LYS A 493 -22.03 -16.82 11.44
CA LYS A 493 -21.26 -18.06 11.23
C LYS A 493 -21.69 -18.85 9.98
N ASP A 494 -22.08 -18.15 8.93
CA ASP A 494 -22.52 -18.78 7.71
C ASP A 494 -21.36 -18.94 6.72
N ILE A 495 -21.38 -20.05 5.99
CA ILE A 495 -20.39 -20.33 4.94
C ILE A 495 -21.15 -20.56 3.63
N GLN A 496 -20.84 -19.75 2.64
CA GLN A 496 -21.45 -19.86 1.32
C GLN A 496 -20.35 -19.98 0.25
N ILE A 497 -20.34 -21.07 -0.48
CA ILE A 497 -19.29 -21.35 -1.49
C ILE A 497 -19.95 -21.77 -2.80
N GLY A 498 -19.63 -21.10 -3.90
CA GLY A 498 -20.07 -21.50 -5.23
C GLY A 498 -20.64 -20.38 -6.07
N TYR A 499 -21.67 -20.68 -6.82
CA TYR A 499 -22.26 -19.76 -7.79
C TYR A 499 -23.76 -19.57 -7.57
N GLY A 500 -24.19 -18.34 -7.41
CA GLY A 500 -25.61 -17.99 -7.38
C GLY A 500 -26.40 -18.57 -6.21
N ASN A 501 -25.76 -18.89 -5.10
CA ASN A 501 -26.43 -19.32 -3.88
C ASN A 501 -27.14 -18.13 -3.21
N SER A 502 -28.30 -18.41 -2.61
CA SER A 502 -29.13 -17.40 -1.94
C SER A 502 -29.55 -17.87 -0.55
N ASP A 503 -28.88 -17.37 0.47
CA ASP A 503 -29.13 -17.70 1.86
C ASP A 503 -29.68 -16.48 2.58
N ILE A 504 -30.95 -16.57 3.05
CA ILE A 504 -31.65 -15.44 3.63
C ILE A 504 -32.17 -15.79 5.02
N ASN A 505 -31.88 -14.93 5.99
CA ASN A 505 -32.27 -15.12 7.40
C ASN A 505 -31.76 -16.46 7.97
N VAL A 506 -30.53 -16.80 7.65
CA VAL A 506 -29.89 -18.05 8.09
C VAL A 506 -28.95 -17.82 9.26
N GLN A 507 -28.62 -18.87 9.98
CA GLN A 507 -27.64 -18.80 11.07
C GLN A 507 -26.91 -20.14 11.23
N ASN A 508 -25.59 -20.08 11.19
CA ASN A 508 -24.73 -21.26 11.26
C ASN A 508 -25.06 -22.28 10.15
N VAL A 509 -25.18 -21.76 8.93
CA VAL A 509 -25.48 -22.55 7.72
C VAL A 509 -24.25 -22.66 6.85
N THR A 510 -24.05 -23.85 6.29
CA THR A 510 -23.05 -24.07 5.24
C THR A 510 -23.76 -24.40 3.94
N SER A 511 -23.56 -23.58 2.91
CA SER A 511 -24.15 -23.73 1.58
C SER A 511 -23.03 -23.82 0.54
N ILE A 512 -22.84 -24.99 -0.07
CA ILE A 512 -21.76 -25.24 -1.04
C ILE A 512 -22.33 -25.79 -2.33
N GLY A 513 -22.05 -25.14 -3.45
CA GLY A 513 -22.51 -25.55 -4.76
C GLY A 513 -23.09 -24.38 -5.55
N SER A 514 -24.00 -24.66 -6.44
CA SER A 514 -24.58 -23.65 -7.30
C SER A 514 -26.10 -23.56 -7.15
N ALA A 515 -26.61 -22.33 -7.17
CA ALA A 515 -28.05 -22.06 -7.17
C ALA A 515 -28.82 -22.70 -5.98
N ASN A 516 -28.17 -22.86 -4.84
CA ASN A 516 -28.86 -23.30 -3.63
C ASN A 516 -29.65 -22.11 -3.05
N THR A 517 -30.81 -22.41 -2.50
CA THR A 517 -31.64 -21.43 -1.80
C THR A 517 -31.91 -21.93 -0.38
N VAL A 518 -31.46 -21.16 0.60
CA VAL A 518 -31.69 -21.49 2.02
C VAL A 518 -32.36 -20.31 2.70
N LEU A 519 -33.55 -20.52 3.18
CA LEU A 519 -34.39 -19.49 3.81
C LEU A 519 -34.72 -19.85 5.26
N VAL A 520 -34.52 -18.91 6.16
CA VAL A 520 -34.99 -19.02 7.56
C VAL A 520 -34.55 -20.34 8.24
N SER A 521 -33.35 -20.81 7.94
CA SER A 521 -32.86 -22.11 8.42
C SER A 521 -31.62 -21.92 9.30
N LYS A 522 -31.45 -22.79 10.29
CA LYS A 522 -30.33 -22.71 11.23
C LYS A 522 -29.60 -24.04 11.36
N MET A 523 -28.30 -23.96 11.64
CA MET A 523 -27.46 -25.14 11.91
C MET A 523 -27.55 -26.20 10.82
N SER A 524 -27.66 -25.81 9.56
CA SER A 524 -27.90 -26.71 8.44
C SER A 524 -26.75 -26.75 7.45
N GLN A 525 -26.57 -27.87 6.78
CA GLN A 525 -25.53 -28.06 5.75
C GLN A 525 -26.20 -28.42 4.42
N VAL A 526 -25.84 -27.67 3.37
CA VAL A 526 -26.33 -27.89 2.02
C VAL A 526 -25.12 -28.00 1.09
N ILE A 527 -24.89 -29.12 0.49
CA ILE A 527 -23.76 -29.40 -0.39
C ILE A 527 -24.27 -30.02 -1.69
N GLY A 528 -24.18 -29.31 -2.77
CA GLY A 528 -24.67 -29.68 -4.10
C GLY A 528 -25.31 -28.50 -4.80
N ASP A 529 -25.99 -28.76 -5.90
CA ASP A 529 -26.58 -27.72 -6.72
C ASP A 529 -28.12 -27.73 -6.67
N ASN A 530 -28.73 -26.56 -6.83
CA ASN A 530 -30.17 -26.38 -6.94
C ASN A 530 -30.98 -26.90 -5.72
N ARG A 531 -30.40 -26.84 -4.55
CA ARG A 531 -31.09 -27.28 -3.31
C ARG A 531 -31.95 -26.15 -2.75
N TYR A 532 -33.13 -26.52 -2.22
CA TYR A 532 -34.04 -25.55 -1.62
C TYR A 532 -34.46 -25.95 -0.22
N LEU A 533 -33.99 -25.23 0.78
CA LEU A 533 -34.39 -25.35 2.20
C LEU A 533 -35.15 -24.10 2.64
N SER A 534 -36.20 -24.26 3.43
CA SER A 534 -36.91 -23.13 4.00
C SER A 534 -37.50 -23.48 5.35
N GLY A 535 -36.98 -22.90 6.42
CA GLY A 535 -37.40 -23.24 7.79
C GLY A 535 -36.99 -24.66 8.20
N ALA A 536 -35.90 -25.20 7.63
CA ALA A 536 -35.42 -26.55 7.89
C ALA A 536 -34.18 -26.50 8.77
N ASP A 537 -34.35 -26.47 10.08
CA ASP A 537 -33.25 -26.41 11.05
C ASP A 537 -32.53 -27.75 11.22
N ARG A 538 -31.25 -27.71 11.59
CA ARG A 538 -30.43 -28.91 11.91
C ARG A 538 -30.43 -29.97 10.82
N SER A 539 -30.42 -29.56 9.59
CA SER A 539 -30.61 -30.40 8.42
C SER A 539 -29.32 -30.60 7.61
N VAL A 540 -29.17 -31.78 7.03
CA VAL A 540 -28.01 -32.12 6.18
C VAL A 540 -28.51 -32.55 4.80
N VAL A 541 -28.11 -31.80 3.78
CA VAL A 541 -28.49 -32.05 2.39
C VAL A 541 -27.26 -32.14 1.52
N ILE A 542 -26.99 -33.30 0.98
CA ILE A 542 -25.78 -33.57 0.17
C ILE A 542 -26.16 -34.18 -1.17
N GLY A 543 -25.69 -33.55 -2.25
CA GLY A 543 -25.97 -33.95 -3.62
C GLY A 543 -26.85 -32.93 -4.34
N SER A 544 -26.67 -32.83 -5.65
CA SER A 544 -27.36 -31.86 -6.48
C SER A 544 -28.82 -32.26 -6.78
N ALA A 545 -29.61 -31.32 -7.21
CA ALA A 545 -30.99 -31.55 -7.65
C ALA A 545 -31.23 -30.89 -9.02
N ASP A 546 -32.34 -31.24 -9.64
CA ASP A 546 -32.81 -30.57 -10.83
C ASP A 546 -33.20 -29.11 -10.54
N SER A 547 -33.23 -28.26 -11.56
CA SER A 547 -33.49 -26.82 -11.42
C SER A 547 -34.83 -26.47 -10.70
N ASN A 548 -35.74 -27.44 -10.62
CA ASN A 548 -37.00 -27.29 -9.94
C ASN A 548 -37.07 -28.15 -8.67
N ALA A 549 -36.02 -28.13 -7.87
CA ALA A 549 -35.93 -28.93 -6.65
C ALA A 549 -37.11 -28.71 -5.70
N THR A 550 -37.60 -29.79 -5.11
CA THR A 550 -38.63 -29.74 -4.08
C THR A 550 -38.09 -29.00 -2.83
N GLN A 551 -38.84 -28.02 -2.37
CA GLN A 551 -38.55 -27.32 -1.13
C GLN A 551 -38.63 -28.27 0.08
N MET A 552 -37.60 -28.24 0.92
CA MET A 552 -37.55 -28.96 2.18
C MET A 552 -37.82 -27.98 3.32
N THR A 553 -38.85 -28.28 4.10
CA THR A 553 -39.35 -27.37 5.15
C THR A 553 -39.34 -27.97 6.53
N SER A 554 -38.85 -29.17 6.68
CA SER A 554 -38.87 -29.92 7.94
C SER A 554 -37.53 -29.92 8.62
N ASP A 555 -37.54 -29.89 9.95
CA ASP A 555 -36.35 -29.93 10.79
C ASP A 555 -35.73 -31.33 10.88
N ASP A 556 -34.45 -31.37 11.27
CA ASP A 556 -33.71 -32.60 11.57
C ASP A 556 -33.63 -33.56 10.35
N ILE A 557 -33.73 -33.09 9.12
CA ILE A 557 -33.71 -33.93 7.93
C ILE A 557 -32.29 -34.24 7.45
N VAL A 558 -32.17 -35.41 6.83
CA VAL A 558 -31.01 -35.85 6.09
C VAL A 558 -31.41 -36.22 4.66
N ALA A 559 -30.81 -35.60 3.65
CA ALA A 559 -31.05 -35.93 2.27
C ALA A 559 -29.72 -36.07 1.54
N VAL A 560 -29.35 -37.32 1.22
CA VAL A 560 -28.04 -37.62 0.58
C VAL A 560 -28.27 -38.33 -0.76
N GLY A 561 -27.92 -37.67 -1.84
CA GLY A 561 -28.04 -38.20 -3.20
C GLY A 561 -28.63 -37.17 -4.17
N TYR A 562 -28.50 -37.46 -5.46
CA TYR A 562 -29.09 -36.63 -6.51
C TYR A 562 -30.63 -36.67 -6.45
N ASN A 563 -31.28 -35.52 -6.46
CA ASN A 563 -32.71 -35.39 -6.30
C ASN A 563 -33.31 -36.12 -5.09
N SER A 564 -32.51 -36.32 -4.02
CA SER A 564 -33.03 -36.83 -2.76
C SER A 564 -33.67 -35.71 -1.96
N TYR A 565 -34.80 -35.96 -1.28
CA TYR A 565 -35.40 -35.00 -0.38
C TYR A 565 -36.17 -35.64 0.77
N ALA A 566 -36.29 -34.88 1.88
CA ALA A 566 -37.06 -35.34 3.02
C ALA A 566 -38.10 -34.28 3.37
N THR A 567 -39.33 -34.72 3.53
CA THR A 567 -40.46 -33.85 3.88
C THR A 567 -41.05 -34.12 5.26
N ALA A 568 -40.58 -35.18 5.90
CA ALA A 568 -40.92 -35.48 7.30
C ALA A 568 -39.84 -35.07 8.26
N SER A 569 -40.15 -34.40 9.36
CA SER A 569 -39.22 -34.03 10.42
C SER A 569 -38.49 -35.27 10.97
N GLY A 570 -37.18 -35.18 11.07
CA GLY A 570 -36.31 -36.31 11.43
C GLY A 570 -36.20 -37.40 10.36
N GLY A 571 -36.66 -37.15 9.15
CA GLY A 571 -36.57 -38.11 8.02
C GLY A 571 -35.19 -38.12 7.37
N ALA A 572 -34.76 -39.31 6.89
CA ALA A 572 -33.49 -39.47 6.22
C ALA A 572 -33.65 -40.17 4.85
N ALA A 573 -33.30 -39.50 3.78
CA ALA A 573 -33.33 -39.99 2.41
C ALA A 573 -31.94 -40.31 1.92
N PHE A 574 -31.64 -41.53 1.57
CA PHE A 574 -30.35 -41.98 1.07
C PHE A 574 -30.44 -42.52 -0.37
N GLY A 575 -29.65 -42.01 -1.24
CA GLY A 575 -29.54 -42.40 -2.62
C GLY A 575 -30.31 -41.51 -3.58
N SER A 576 -29.92 -41.55 -4.87
CA SER A 576 -30.48 -40.72 -5.92
C SER A 576 -32.00 -40.92 -6.03
N GLY A 577 -32.77 -39.84 -6.02
CA GLY A 577 -34.21 -39.84 -6.13
C GLY A 577 -34.94 -40.41 -4.91
N SER A 578 -34.30 -40.62 -3.78
CA SER A 578 -34.92 -41.11 -2.57
C SER A 578 -35.77 -40.04 -1.90
N VAL A 579 -36.93 -40.43 -1.35
CA VAL A 579 -37.88 -39.53 -0.68
C VAL A 579 -38.20 -40.04 0.71
N ALA A 580 -37.88 -39.25 1.77
CA ALA A 580 -38.26 -39.54 3.15
C ALA A 580 -39.47 -38.71 3.54
N GLY A 581 -40.65 -39.18 3.21
CA GLY A 581 -41.92 -38.47 3.44
C GLY A 581 -42.74 -39.05 4.57
N THR A 582 -42.38 -40.19 5.16
CA THR A 582 -43.13 -40.81 6.24
C THR A 582 -42.77 -40.17 7.59
N ALA A 583 -43.71 -39.52 8.19
CA ALA A 583 -43.59 -38.88 9.49
C ALA A 583 -43.47 -39.88 10.66
N ALA A 584 -43.02 -39.40 11.79
CA ALA A 584 -43.11 -40.15 13.03
C ALA A 584 -44.55 -40.50 13.38
N GLY A 585 -44.76 -41.60 14.11
CA GLY A 585 -46.08 -41.98 14.57
C GLY A 585 -46.88 -42.90 13.65
N TYR A 586 -46.37 -43.26 12.50
CA TYR A 586 -46.98 -44.28 11.68
C TYR A 586 -46.78 -45.68 12.26
N ALA A 587 -47.93 -46.43 12.37
CA ALA A 587 -47.87 -47.79 12.83
C ALA A 587 -47.32 -48.72 11.73
N GLY A 588 -46.48 -49.68 12.13
CA GLY A 588 -46.04 -50.73 11.24
C GLY A 588 -47.12 -51.69 10.82
N TYR A 589 -46.93 -52.39 9.70
CA TYR A 589 -47.81 -53.44 9.23
C TYR A 589 -47.66 -54.71 10.13
N ASP A 590 -48.82 -55.21 10.65
CA ASP A 590 -48.85 -56.47 11.38
C ASP A 590 -49.09 -57.63 10.39
N PRO A 591 -48.07 -58.50 10.17
CA PRO A 591 -48.22 -59.60 9.24
C PRO A 591 -49.21 -60.72 9.65
N LEU A 592 -49.68 -60.70 10.89
CA LEU A 592 -50.67 -61.68 11.35
C LEU A 592 -52.11 -61.26 11.06
N THR A 593 -52.41 -59.99 11.24
CA THR A 593 -53.74 -59.39 11.02
C THR A 593 -53.97 -58.82 9.63
N ASN A 594 -52.89 -58.62 8.89
CA ASN A 594 -52.84 -57.92 7.58
C ASN A 594 -53.35 -56.46 7.68
N LEU A 595 -53.25 -55.86 8.87
CA LEU A 595 -53.62 -54.47 9.15
C LEU A 595 -52.45 -53.71 9.80
N LEU A 596 -52.63 -52.44 9.99
CA LEU A 596 -51.67 -51.62 10.76
C LEU A 596 -51.70 -52.04 12.24
N SER A 597 -50.59 -52.23 12.87
CA SER A 597 -50.44 -52.64 14.25
C SER A 597 -51.06 -51.63 15.20
N LEU A 598 -51.84 -52.14 16.18
CA LEU A 598 -52.40 -51.37 17.30
C LEU A 598 -51.37 -51.18 18.45
N ASN A 599 -50.19 -51.83 18.36
CA ASN A 599 -49.15 -51.74 19.36
C ASN A 599 -48.45 -50.40 19.23
N THR A 600 -48.32 -49.64 20.32
CA THR A 600 -47.77 -48.32 20.41
C THR A 600 -46.28 -48.32 20.79
N SER A 601 -45.67 -49.48 21.05
CA SER A 601 -44.25 -49.56 21.37
C SER A 601 -43.34 -49.17 20.17
N PRO A 602 -42.11 -48.68 20.40
CA PRO A 602 -41.18 -48.25 19.35
C PRO A 602 -40.89 -49.29 18.27
N ALA A 603 -41.02 -50.56 18.55
CA ALA A 603 -40.87 -51.65 17.55
C ALA A 603 -41.99 -51.65 16.48
N TRP A 604 -43.19 -51.14 16.82
CA TRP A 604 -44.35 -51.16 15.95
C TRP A 604 -44.80 -49.78 15.46
N LYS A 605 -44.32 -48.69 16.13
CA LYS A 605 -44.68 -47.34 15.80
C LYS A 605 -43.43 -46.47 15.80
N SER A 606 -43.11 -45.86 14.69
CA SER A 606 -41.93 -45.02 14.54
C SER A 606 -41.97 -43.79 15.44
N THR A 607 -40.85 -43.43 16.09
CA THR A 607 -40.71 -42.26 16.94
C THR A 607 -40.07 -41.06 16.23
N ARG A 608 -39.50 -41.23 15.04
CA ARG A 608 -38.91 -40.21 14.16
C ARG A 608 -39.34 -40.45 12.70
N GLY A 609 -39.12 -39.46 11.86
CA GLY A 609 -39.27 -39.62 10.41
C GLY A 609 -38.53 -40.83 9.83
N ALA A 610 -39.02 -41.39 8.78
CA ALA A 610 -38.51 -42.64 8.22
C ALA A 610 -37.11 -42.43 7.59
N VAL A 611 -36.29 -43.46 7.64
CA VAL A 611 -35.12 -43.61 6.77
C VAL A 611 -35.61 -44.22 5.45
N SER A 612 -35.41 -43.56 4.33
CA SER A 612 -35.86 -43.97 3.01
C SER A 612 -34.71 -44.12 2.03
N VAL A 613 -34.74 -45.22 1.30
CA VAL A 613 -33.83 -45.48 0.16
C VAL A 613 -34.60 -45.58 -1.16
N ASN A 614 -35.85 -45.12 -1.20
CA ASN A 614 -36.77 -45.23 -2.30
C ASN A 614 -37.57 -43.97 -2.61
N ASP A 615 -38.24 -43.97 -3.75
CA ASP A 615 -39.38 -43.13 -4.06
C ASP A 615 -40.48 -44.03 -4.63
N ILE A 616 -41.46 -44.33 -3.78
CA ILE A 616 -42.56 -45.24 -4.12
C ILE A 616 -43.39 -44.70 -5.29
N PHE A 617 -43.54 -43.38 -5.41
CA PHE A 617 -44.34 -42.74 -6.42
C PHE A 617 -43.68 -42.79 -7.80
N LYS A 618 -42.35 -42.88 -7.83
CA LYS A 618 -41.54 -43.01 -9.08
C LYS A 618 -41.10 -44.43 -9.32
N GLY A 619 -41.50 -45.41 -8.49
CA GLY A 619 -41.09 -46.79 -8.63
C GLY A 619 -39.62 -47.06 -8.36
N ILE A 620 -38.94 -46.17 -7.63
CA ILE A 620 -37.54 -46.34 -7.25
C ILE A 620 -37.45 -47.23 -6.03
N THR A 621 -36.77 -48.37 -6.13
CA THR A 621 -36.49 -49.27 -4.99
C THR A 621 -35.02 -49.63 -4.93
N ARG A 622 -34.51 -49.95 -3.73
CA ARG A 622 -33.13 -50.39 -3.50
C ARG A 622 -33.06 -51.56 -2.53
N GLN A 623 -32.14 -52.45 -2.74
CA GLN A 623 -31.77 -53.47 -1.78
C GLN A 623 -30.84 -52.83 -0.74
N ILE A 624 -31.06 -53.21 0.52
CA ILE A 624 -30.08 -52.91 1.60
C ILE A 624 -29.24 -54.16 1.78
N THR A 625 -28.00 -54.15 1.35
CA THR A 625 -27.08 -55.27 1.41
C THR A 625 -26.11 -55.14 2.60
N GLY A 626 -25.52 -56.28 3.03
CA GLY A 626 -24.59 -56.29 4.14
C GLY A 626 -25.23 -56.12 5.52
N VAL A 627 -26.54 -56.30 5.63
CA VAL A 627 -27.25 -56.25 6.91
C VAL A 627 -26.91 -57.47 7.74
N ALA A 628 -26.34 -57.33 8.92
CA ALA A 628 -26.11 -58.40 9.88
C ALA A 628 -27.44 -58.84 10.53
N ASP A 629 -27.43 -59.97 11.21
CA ASP A 629 -28.57 -60.45 11.99
C ASP A 629 -28.97 -59.37 13.04
N GLY A 630 -30.24 -58.96 13.09
CA GLY A 630 -30.78 -58.12 14.14
C GLY A 630 -30.76 -58.80 15.49
N THR A 631 -30.48 -58.01 16.55
CA THR A 631 -30.45 -58.47 17.96
C THR A 631 -31.58 -57.94 18.80
N GLN A 632 -32.17 -56.85 18.38
CA GLN A 632 -33.30 -56.18 19.08
C GLN A 632 -34.53 -56.13 18.21
N ASP A 633 -35.70 -55.98 18.82
CA ASP A 633 -36.99 -55.93 18.16
C ASP A 633 -37.09 -54.78 17.12
N THR A 634 -36.23 -53.76 17.24
CA THR A 634 -36.17 -52.64 16.36
C THR A 634 -35.14 -52.73 15.22
N ASP A 635 -34.35 -53.82 15.19
CA ASP A 635 -33.32 -53.98 14.17
C ASP A 635 -33.89 -54.50 12.84
N ALA A 636 -33.18 -54.22 11.76
CA ALA A 636 -33.54 -54.77 10.46
C ALA A 636 -33.32 -56.26 10.40
N VAL A 637 -34.26 -57.02 9.86
CA VAL A 637 -34.14 -58.45 9.63
C VAL A 637 -33.48 -58.70 8.27
N ASN A 638 -32.45 -59.52 8.24
CA ASN A 638 -31.83 -59.97 6.98
C ASN A 638 -32.50 -61.22 6.40
N VAL A 639 -32.20 -61.52 5.15
CA VAL A 639 -32.76 -62.68 4.44
C VAL A 639 -32.40 -64.01 5.10
N ALA A 640 -31.28 -64.11 5.78
CA ALA A 640 -30.90 -65.36 6.47
C ALA A 640 -31.76 -65.60 7.70
N GLN A 641 -32.07 -64.58 8.50
CA GLN A 641 -33.02 -64.70 9.61
C GLN A 641 -34.42 -65.08 9.10
N LEU A 642 -34.89 -64.38 8.04
CA LEU A 642 -36.19 -64.71 7.44
C LEU A 642 -36.23 -66.13 6.93
N LYS A 643 -35.20 -66.62 6.22
CA LYS A 643 -35.12 -68.02 5.77
C LYS A 643 -35.20 -69.01 6.93
N LYS A 644 -34.49 -68.71 8.07
CA LYS A 644 -34.57 -69.58 9.25
C LYS A 644 -35.99 -69.67 9.81
N VAL A 645 -36.71 -68.59 9.87
CA VAL A 645 -38.11 -68.54 10.35
C VAL A 645 -39.06 -69.33 9.42
N VAL A 646 -38.91 -69.15 8.10
CA VAL A 646 -39.67 -69.90 7.10
C VAL A 646 -39.40 -71.40 7.21
N PHE A 647 -38.11 -71.75 7.39
CA PHE A 647 -37.70 -73.15 7.50
C PHE A 647 -38.20 -73.80 8.81
N ALA A 648 -38.16 -73.06 9.90
CA ALA A 648 -38.72 -73.50 11.18
C ALA A 648 -40.27 -73.74 11.12
N ARG A 649 -40.99 -72.85 10.40
CA ARG A 649 -42.46 -73.07 10.17
C ARG A 649 -42.77 -74.29 9.28
N GLN A 650 -41.98 -74.51 8.21
CA GLN A 650 -42.12 -75.71 7.37
C GLN A 650 -41.87 -77.01 8.14
N ASN A 651 -40.85 -76.97 8.99
CA ASN A 651 -40.59 -78.15 9.86
C ASN A 651 -41.60 -78.35 10.97
N ALA A 652 -42.24 -77.33 11.45
CA ALA A 652 -43.26 -77.42 12.51
C ALA A 652 -44.65 -77.90 11.99
N THR A 653 -44.92 -77.84 10.69
CA THR A 653 -46.14 -78.36 10.04
C THR A 653 -45.98 -79.70 9.40
N GLN A 654 -44.83 -80.33 9.54
CA GLN A 654 -44.62 -81.69 9.01
C GLN A 654 -45.27 -82.72 9.88
N PRO A 655 -46.12 -83.63 9.39
CA PRO A 655 -46.69 -84.74 10.17
C PRO A 655 -45.59 -85.64 10.64
N ASN A 656 -45.61 -85.97 11.96
CA ASN A 656 -44.71 -86.95 12.55
C ASN A 656 -45.20 -88.34 12.18
N ILE A 657 -44.80 -88.86 11.00
CA ILE A 657 -45.15 -90.11 10.47
C ILE A 657 -44.20 -91.16 11.05
N LYS A 658 -44.62 -92.06 11.93
CA LYS A 658 -43.83 -93.11 12.44
C LYS A 658 -44.20 -94.42 11.67
N ALA A 659 -43.21 -95.18 11.26
CA ALA A 659 -43.36 -96.45 10.67
C ALA A 659 -43.86 -97.48 11.68
N GLY A 660 -45.00 -98.15 11.40
CA GLY A 660 -45.41 -99.36 12.11
C GLY A 660 -44.64 -100.59 11.62
N ASN A 661 -44.89 -101.76 12.34
CA ASN A 661 -44.21 -102.99 11.99
C ASN A 661 -44.51 -103.40 10.51
N GLY A 662 -43.39 -103.54 9.73
CA GLY A 662 -43.48 -103.94 8.29
C GLY A 662 -43.62 -102.77 7.31
N ILE A 663 -43.55 -101.47 7.80
CA ILE A 663 -43.57 -100.29 6.93
C ILE A 663 -42.26 -99.54 7.08
N GLN A 664 -41.68 -99.18 5.99
CA GLN A 664 -40.51 -98.27 5.87
C GLN A 664 -41.01 -96.92 5.42
N VAL A 665 -40.64 -95.94 6.18
CA VAL A 665 -40.94 -94.51 5.84
C VAL A 665 -39.58 -93.84 5.60
N ILE A 666 -39.35 -93.42 4.36
CA ILE A 666 -38.17 -92.65 3.95
C ILE A 666 -38.57 -91.25 3.58
N LYS A 667 -37.99 -90.23 4.29
CA LYS A 667 -38.17 -88.82 3.98
C LYS A 667 -37.09 -88.44 2.95
N THR A 668 -37.51 -87.98 1.83
CA THR A 668 -36.58 -87.45 0.76
C THR A 668 -36.14 -86.04 1.05
N SER A 669 -35.08 -85.55 0.46
CA SER A 669 -34.48 -84.24 0.69
C SER A 669 -35.39 -83.05 0.33
N ASP A 670 -36.41 -83.36 -0.46
CA ASP A 670 -37.45 -82.35 -0.86
C ASP A 670 -38.65 -82.39 0.11
N GLY A 671 -38.58 -83.16 1.19
CA GLY A 671 -39.64 -83.12 2.26
C GLY A 671 -40.77 -84.12 2.01
N MET A 672 -40.78 -84.87 0.95
CA MET A 672 -41.79 -85.89 0.72
C MET A 672 -41.46 -87.14 1.48
N TYR A 673 -42.49 -87.86 1.94
CA TYR A 673 -42.40 -89.14 2.61
C TYR A 673 -42.75 -90.22 1.64
N THR A 674 -41.84 -91.10 1.38
CA THR A 674 -42.06 -92.35 0.68
C THR A 674 -42.38 -93.46 1.67
N ILE A 675 -43.58 -94.04 1.59
CA ILE A 675 -44.05 -95.14 2.50
C ILE A 675 -44.01 -96.41 1.70
N SER A 676 -43.21 -97.36 2.06
CA SER A 676 -43.16 -98.70 1.47
C SER A 676 -43.41 -99.79 2.47
N ALA A 677 -44.10 -100.90 2.08
CA ALA A 677 -44.31 -102.09 2.91
C ALA A 677 -43.07 -102.98 2.70
N ASN A 678 -42.45 -103.39 3.83
CA ASN A 678 -41.38 -104.36 3.80
C ASN A 678 -42.03 -105.79 3.93
N ILE A 679 -42.37 -106.38 2.82
CA ILE A 679 -42.85 -107.80 2.81
C ILE A 679 -41.71 -108.71 2.63
N THR A 680 -41.19 -109.30 3.68
CA THR A 680 -40.30 -110.39 3.64
C THR A 680 -41.04 -111.64 3.29
N GLY A 681 -41.04 -112.03 2.06
CA GLY A 681 -41.42 -113.32 1.64
C GLY A 681 -40.26 -114.07 1.03
N THR A 682 -39.81 -115.04 1.71
CA THR A 682 -38.81 -115.96 1.18
C THR A 682 -39.34 -116.81 0.08
N THR A 683 -38.78 -116.81 -1.08
CA THR A 683 -38.53 -117.96 -1.93
C THR A 683 -37.39 -117.68 -2.90
N SER A 684 -36.56 -118.71 -2.89
CA SER A 684 -35.38 -118.91 -3.71
C SER A 684 -35.59 -118.95 -5.19
N GLU A 685 -34.62 -118.77 -5.82
CA GLU A 685 -33.95 -119.29 -7.00
C GLU A 685 -33.92 -118.47 -8.26
N THR A 686 -32.72 -118.34 -8.61
CA THR A 686 -32.09 -118.50 -9.94
C THR A 686 -32.39 -117.53 -11.05
N GLY A 687 -31.27 -117.03 -11.41
CA GLY A 687 -30.90 -117.01 -12.78
C GLY A 687 -31.13 -115.82 -13.60
N HIS A 688 -30.03 -115.36 -14.13
CA HIS A 688 -29.77 -114.59 -15.31
C HIS A 688 -29.77 -113.07 -15.18
N THR A 689 -28.58 -112.64 -15.11
CA THR A 689 -27.96 -111.78 -16.05
C THR A 689 -28.88 -110.86 -16.96
N SER A 690 -28.67 -109.76 -16.83
CA SER A 690 -28.62 -108.72 -17.76
C SER A 690 -28.92 -107.42 -17.10
N ALA A 691 -27.91 -106.88 -16.91
CA ALA A 691 -27.40 -105.79 -17.67
C ALA A 691 -28.43 -104.75 -17.95
N SER A 692 -28.09 -103.86 -17.74
CA SER A 692 -28.47 -102.58 -18.36
C SER A 692 -29.19 -101.71 -17.52
N VAL A 693 -28.51 -100.98 -17.28
CA VAL A 693 -28.56 -99.69 -17.95
C VAL A 693 -29.86 -99.04 -17.64
N GLY A 694 -29.92 -98.65 -16.54
CA GLY A 694 -30.63 -97.57 -16.22
C GLY A 694 -29.59 -96.48 -15.79
N ASN A 695 -28.71 -96.31 -16.65
CA ASN A 695 -27.91 -95.19 -16.60
C ASN A 695 -28.78 -94.04 -17.08
N THR A 696 -29.48 -93.68 -16.26
CA THR A 696 -30.02 -92.30 -16.29
C THR A 696 -29.72 -91.75 -14.98
N ALA A 697 -28.59 -91.92 -14.60
CA ALA A 697 -27.91 -90.89 -13.95
C ALA A 697 -27.39 -90.08 -15.04
N ALA A 698 -28.17 -89.51 -15.58
CA ALA A 698 -27.82 -88.16 -15.96
C ALA A 698 -27.82 -87.37 -14.71
N GLY A 699 -27.03 -87.66 -13.88
CA GLY A 699 -26.27 -86.67 -13.25
C GLY A 699 -25.47 -86.04 -14.31
N THR A 700 -26.08 -85.28 -15.08
CA THR A 700 -25.41 -84.18 -15.71
C THR A 700 -24.78 -83.44 -14.61
N ASN A 701 -23.71 -83.89 -14.21
CA ASN A 701 -22.71 -82.99 -13.68
C ASN A 701 -22.24 -82.15 -14.87
N THR A 702 -23.05 -81.29 -15.24
CA THR A 702 -22.58 -80.09 -15.78
C THR A 702 -21.89 -79.38 -14.61
N LYS A 703 -20.75 -79.83 -14.30
CA LYS A 703 -19.77 -79.04 -13.61
C LYS A 703 -19.36 -77.97 -14.64
N THR A 704 -20.12 -77.01 -14.69
CA THR A 704 -19.54 -75.73 -14.98
C THR A 704 -18.59 -75.46 -13.85
N ALA A 705 -17.38 -75.84 -14.06
CA ALA A 705 -16.30 -75.45 -13.23
C ALA A 705 -16.09 -73.94 -13.47
N VAL A 706 -16.88 -73.16 -12.82
CA VAL A 706 -16.43 -71.81 -12.54
C VAL A 706 -15.29 -72.00 -11.57
N THR A 707 -14.14 -72.03 -12.08
CA THR A 707 -12.93 -71.88 -11.29
C THR A 707 -12.90 -70.49 -10.75
N THR A 708 -13.54 -70.30 -9.66
CA THR A 708 -13.14 -69.22 -8.81
C THR A 708 -11.81 -69.59 -8.23
N HIS A 709 -10.78 -69.02 -8.75
CA HIS A 709 -9.51 -68.98 -8.07
C HIS A 709 -9.67 -68.14 -6.83
N SER A 710 -9.94 -68.73 -5.72
CA SER A 710 -9.60 -68.20 -4.44
C SER A 710 -8.12 -68.48 -4.22
N SER A 711 -7.29 -67.57 -4.63
CA SER A 711 -5.94 -67.49 -4.11
C SER A 711 -6.03 -67.00 -2.68
N LEU A 712 -5.77 -67.97 -1.80
CA LEU A 712 -5.30 -67.66 -0.46
C LEU A 712 -4.01 -66.85 -0.60
N ALA A 713 -4.01 -65.61 -0.22
CA ALA A 713 -2.80 -64.91 0.12
C ALA A 713 -2.90 -64.62 1.59
N THR A 714 -2.08 -65.30 2.32
CA THR A 714 -1.73 -65.01 3.69
C THR A 714 -1.12 -63.63 3.79
N ALA A 715 -1.59 -62.93 4.80
CA ALA A 715 -0.96 -61.96 5.66
C ALA A 715 0.42 -61.43 5.26
N ASP A 716 0.65 -60.16 5.25
CA ASP A 716 1.11 -59.42 6.41
C ASP A 716 1.43 -57.96 6.10
N THR A 717 1.11 -57.17 7.08
CA THR A 717 1.71 -55.91 7.48
C THR A 717 1.61 -54.65 6.65
N ALA A 718 0.82 -53.76 7.23
CA ALA A 718 1.13 -52.42 7.64
C ALA A 718 1.73 -51.44 6.62
N GLY A 719 1.08 -50.38 6.50
CA GLY A 719 1.75 -49.12 6.11
C GLY A 719 0.87 -48.10 5.42
N THR A 720 0.23 -47.37 6.29
CA THR A 720 0.01 -45.92 6.15
C THR A 720 -0.29 -45.29 4.79
N ALA A 721 -1.45 -44.68 4.78
CA ALA A 721 -1.73 -43.35 4.33
C ALA A 721 -1.28 -42.93 2.93
N GLY A 722 -2.24 -42.57 2.21
CA GLY A 722 -2.03 -41.74 1.03
C GLY A 722 -3.33 -41.46 0.34
N ALA A 723 -3.86 -40.34 0.73
CA ALA A 723 -5.02 -39.73 0.13
C ALA A 723 -4.92 -39.62 -1.39
N GLY A 724 -6.03 -39.72 -2.00
CA GLY A 724 -6.34 -38.83 -3.07
C GLY A 724 -6.02 -39.29 -4.48
N ASN A 725 -6.94 -39.55 -5.18
CA ASN A 725 -7.45 -38.60 -6.13
C ASN A 725 -8.33 -39.23 -7.18
N THR A 726 -9.44 -38.64 -7.28
CA THR A 726 -10.36 -38.66 -8.39
C THR A 726 -9.64 -38.49 -9.73
N GLY A 727 -9.54 -39.56 -10.45
CA GLY A 727 -9.29 -39.55 -11.87
C GLY A 727 -10.54 -40.02 -12.57
N THR A 728 -11.22 -39.12 -13.20
CA THR A 728 -12.21 -39.43 -14.21
C THR A 728 -11.55 -40.26 -15.31
N SER A 729 -11.83 -41.52 -15.32
CA SER A 729 -11.55 -42.31 -16.50
C SER A 729 -12.86 -42.73 -17.13
N GLY A 730 -13.00 -42.35 -18.36
CA GLY A 730 -14.05 -42.80 -19.23
C GLY A 730 -14.05 -44.35 -19.23
N ALA A 731 -15.19 -44.85 -18.84
CA ALA A 731 -15.50 -46.25 -18.99
C ALA A 731 -15.49 -46.60 -20.48
N ASN A 732 -14.52 -47.36 -20.88
CA ASN A 732 -14.67 -48.12 -22.07
C ASN A 732 -15.03 -49.52 -21.64
N SER A 733 -16.30 -49.78 -21.59
CA SER A 733 -16.86 -51.10 -21.42
C SER A 733 -16.56 -51.91 -22.68
N GLY A 734 -15.45 -52.61 -22.61
CA GLY A 734 -15.24 -53.75 -23.49
C GLY A 734 -16.16 -54.87 -22.99
N GLY A 735 -17.39 -54.83 -23.42
CA GLY A 735 -18.29 -55.95 -23.26
C GLY A 735 -17.72 -57.16 -24.04
N THR A 736 -17.24 -58.11 -23.33
CA THR A 736 -17.01 -59.45 -23.92
C THR A 736 -18.38 -60.02 -24.11
N THR A 737 -18.95 -59.86 -25.30
CA THR A 737 -20.13 -60.59 -25.76
C THR A 737 -19.68 -62.05 -25.93
N ILE A 738 -20.03 -62.91 -24.99
CA ILE A 738 -19.92 -64.34 -25.17
C ILE A 738 -21.07 -64.68 -26.11
N LEU A 739 -20.80 -64.82 -27.37
CA LEU A 739 -21.73 -65.48 -28.31
C LEU A 739 -21.83 -66.96 -27.95
N PRO A 740 -23.05 -67.55 -27.99
CA PRO A 740 -23.20 -68.98 -27.76
C PRO A 740 -22.46 -69.71 -28.85
N ILE A 741 -21.53 -70.55 -28.43
CA ILE A 741 -20.79 -71.47 -29.34
C ILE A 741 -21.73 -72.59 -29.62
N THR A 742 -22.21 -72.71 -30.84
CA THR A 742 -22.77 -73.92 -31.39
C THR A 742 -21.61 -74.92 -31.53
N PRO A 743 -21.74 -76.12 -31.06
CA PRO A 743 -20.67 -77.10 -31.13
C PRO A 743 -20.42 -77.50 -32.58
N ASP A 744 -19.30 -76.98 -33.10
CA ASP A 744 -18.74 -77.53 -34.34
C ASP A 744 -17.72 -78.58 -33.93
N SER A 745 -17.56 -79.59 -34.79
CA SER A 745 -17.05 -80.93 -34.62
C SER A 745 -15.57 -81.14 -34.19
N ASN A 746 -14.98 -80.23 -33.43
CA ASN A 746 -13.61 -80.33 -33.01
C ASN A 746 -13.42 -80.01 -31.47
N THR A 747 -14.27 -80.52 -30.68
CA THR A 747 -14.04 -80.55 -29.21
C THR A 747 -13.59 -81.91 -28.77
N SER A 748 -12.37 -82.04 -28.33
CA SER A 748 -11.92 -83.19 -27.60
C SER A 748 -11.95 -82.96 -26.12
N VAL A 749 -12.57 -83.82 -25.38
CA VAL A 749 -12.62 -83.71 -23.89
C VAL A 749 -11.67 -84.78 -23.37
N ASP A 750 -10.57 -84.31 -22.78
CA ASP A 750 -9.71 -85.20 -22.07
C ASP A 750 -9.64 -84.74 -20.61
N ASN A 751 -9.90 -85.57 -19.64
CA ASN A 751 -9.83 -85.38 -18.17
C ASN A 751 -10.73 -84.23 -17.65
N GLY A 752 -11.83 -83.91 -18.28
CA GLY A 752 -12.81 -82.97 -17.71
C GLY A 752 -12.41 -81.48 -17.84
N GLU A 753 -11.40 -81.12 -18.60
CA GLU A 753 -10.99 -79.81 -18.94
C GLU A 753 -11.46 -79.44 -20.35
N VAL A 754 -12.26 -78.43 -20.47
CA VAL A 754 -12.67 -77.95 -21.81
C VAL A 754 -11.58 -77.04 -22.34
N VAL A 755 -10.75 -77.57 -23.24
CA VAL A 755 -9.77 -76.79 -23.97
C VAL A 755 -10.46 -76.21 -25.21
N VAL A 756 -10.72 -74.92 -25.23
CA VAL A 756 -11.14 -74.22 -26.44
C VAL A 756 -9.95 -74.00 -27.36
N ILE A 757 -9.81 -74.89 -28.31
CA ILE A 757 -8.79 -74.77 -29.39
C ILE A 757 -9.33 -73.70 -30.35
N ARG A 758 -8.81 -72.45 -30.27
CA ARG A 758 -9.03 -71.48 -31.32
C ARG A 758 -8.43 -71.98 -32.63
N ASN A 759 -9.19 -71.86 -33.64
CA ASN A 759 -8.71 -72.25 -35.03
C ASN A 759 -7.53 -71.28 -35.34
N VAL A 760 -6.35 -71.85 -35.52
CA VAL A 760 -5.08 -71.14 -35.73
C VAL A 760 -5.01 -70.48 -37.14
N THR A 761 -6.11 -70.48 -37.89
CA THR A 761 -6.20 -69.96 -39.24
C THR A 761 -6.72 -68.53 -39.36
N ASP A 762 -7.30 -67.97 -38.25
CA ASP A 762 -7.86 -66.61 -38.29
C ASP A 762 -6.81 -65.56 -37.90
N PRO A 763 -6.73 -64.44 -38.61
CA PRO A 763 -5.84 -63.33 -38.26
C PRO A 763 -6.26 -62.71 -36.97
N THR A 764 -5.29 -62.34 -36.10
CA THR A 764 -5.53 -61.60 -34.89
C THR A 764 -5.43 -60.10 -35.19
N SER A 765 -6.48 -59.36 -34.91
CA SER A 765 -6.52 -57.89 -35.12
C SER A 765 -6.08 -57.12 -33.87
N PHE A 766 -5.17 -56.18 -34.05
CA PHE A 766 -4.67 -55.26 -33.03
C PHE A 766 -5.11 -53.86 -33.47
N LYS A 767 -5.60 -53.06 -32.54
CA LYS A 767 -5.97 -51.67 -32.75
C LYS A 767 -5.08 -50.79 -31.89
N ALA A 768 -4.49 -49.74 -32.52
CA ALA A 768 -3.69 -48.76 -31.81
C ALA A 768 -4.52 -47.52 -31.42
N ASP A 769 -3.97 -46.66 -30.53
CA ASP A 769 -4.65 -45.45 -30.02
C ASP A 769 -4.86 -44.39 -31.12
N ASP A 770 -4.09 -44.44 -32.18
CA ASP A 770 -4.29 -43.59 -33.37
C ASP A 770 -5.48 -44.00 -34.21
N GLY A 771 -6.22 -45.05 -33.84
CA GLY A 771 -7.37 -45.56 -34.52
C GLY A 771 -7.06 -46.59 -35.62
N ASN A 772 -5.79 -46.81 -35.95
CA ASN A 772 -5.35 -47.78 -36.96
C ASN A 772 -5.43 -49.21 -36.41
N SER A 773 -5.68 -50.15 -37.28
CA SER A 773 -5.76 -51.60 -36.96
C SER A 773 -4.77 -52.37 -37.84
N ALA A 774 -4.08 -53.29 -37.23
CA ALA A 774 -3.25 -54.27 -37.92
C ALA A 774 -3.83 -55.67 -37.74
N SER A 775 -3.87 -56.46 -38.80
CA SER A 775 -4.29 -57.85 -38.79
C SER A 775 -3.08 -58.74 -39.06
N ILE A 776 -2.78 -59.61 -38.11
CA ILE A 776 -1.60 -60.51 -38.20
C ILE A 776 -2.07 -61.91 -38.47
N SER A 777 -1.62 -62.48 -39.59
CA SER A 777 -1.90 -63.87 -40.00
C SER A 777 -1.32 -64.89 -38.98
N PRO A 778 -1.90 -66.02 -38.85
CA PRO A 778 -1.31 -67.08 -37.99
C PRO A 778 0.18 -67.33 -38.34
N LYS A 779 1.03 -67.40 -37.35
CA LYS A 779 2.48 -67.40 -37.45
C LYS A 779 3.16 -66.17 -37.97
N GLY A 780 2.39 -65.02 -38.11
CA GLY A 780 2.98 -63.75 -38.42
C GLY A 780 3.62 -63.11 -37.17
N THR A 781 4.55 -62.23 -37.38
CA THR A 781 5.26 -61.50 -36.29
C THR A 781 4.64 -60.12 -36.09
N LEU A 782 4.23 -59.75 -34.86
CA LEU A 782 3.94 -58.34 -34.42
C LEU A 782 5.19 -57.72 -33.91
N SER A 783 5.63 -56.66 -34.57
CA SER A 783 6.78 -55.85 -34.08
C SER A 783 6.23 -54.72 -33.23
N ILE A 784 6.58 -54.70 -31.97
CA ILE A 784 6.32 -53.59 -31.06
C ILE A 784 7.67 -52.90 -30.82
N LEU A 785 7.81 -51.75 -31.43
CA LEU A 785 9.05 -50.97 -31.39
C LEU A 785 8.85 -49.73 -30.52
N GLY A 786 9.90 -49.35 -29.81
CA GLY A 786 9.95 -48.02 -29.17
C GLY A 786 10.17 -46.93 -30.24
N ASP A 787 9.93 -45.69 -29.86
CA ASP A 787 10.14 -44.51 -30.72
C ASP A 787 11.62 -44.18 -30.99
N SER A 788 12.53 -45.01 -30.52
CA SER A 788 14.01 -44.86 -30.56
C SER A 788 14.55 -43.63 -29.82
N THR A 789 13.74 -42.62 -29.51
CA THR A 789 14.13 -41.44 -28.79
C THR A 789 13.86 -41.56 -27.27
N ASN A 790 12.63 -41.85 -26.90
CA ASN A 790 12.17 -41.83 -25.50
C ASN A 790 11.82 -43.19 -24.94
N THR A 791 11.44 -44.13 -25.78
CA THR A 791 11.03 -45.48 -25.36
C THR A 791 11.94 -46.54 -25.94
N GLU A 792 12.08 -47.64 -25.19
CA GLU A 792 12.76 -48.84 -25.62
C GLU A 792 11.93 -50.09 -25.27
N THR A 793 12.03 -51.08 -26.09
CA THR A 793 11.37 -52.36 -25.89
C THR A 793 12.40 -53.46 -25.70
N SER A 794 12.15 -54.37 -24.79
CA SER A 794 12.99 -55.57 -24.57
C SER A 794 12.13 -56.80 -24.32
N ILE A 795 12.60 -57.95 -24.77
CA ILE A 795 11.95 -59.26 -24.55
C ILE A 795 12.83 -60.07 -23.60
N SER A 796 12.23 -60.64 -22.57
CA SER A 796 12.86 -61.56 -21.65
C SER A 796 11.91 -62.75 -21.40
N GLY A 797 12.24 -63.92 -21.90
CA GLY A 797 11.31 -65.06 -21.91
C GLY A 797 10.04 -64.70 -22.71
N ASP A 798 8.90 -64.99 -22.16
CA ASP A 798 7.57 -64.70 -22.77
C ASP A 798 7.05 -63.26 -22.47
N SER A 799 7.87 -62.44 -21.90
CA SER A 799 7.47 -61.08 -21.48
C SER A 799 8.11 -60.02 -22.39
N LEU A 800 7.27 -59.13 -22.94
CA LEU A 800 7.65 -57.88 -23.59
C LEU A 800 7.61 -56.76 -22.57
N LYS A 801 8.74 -56.10 -22.33
CA LYS A 801 8.86 -54.94 -21.51
C LYS A 801 9.01 -53.69 -22.40
N VAL A 802 8.14 -52.72 -22.19
CA VAL A 802 8.27 -51.37 -22.74
C VAL A 802 8.70 -50.45 -21.61
N SER A 803 9.79 -49.75 -21.78
CA SER A 803 10.31 -48.83 -20.77
C SER A 803 10.67 -47.48 -21.38
N LEU A 804 10.58 -46.41 -20.56
CA LEU A 804 11.17 -45.12 -20.90
C LEU A 804 12.69 -45.26 -20.81
N LYS A 805 13.42 -44.61 -21.68
CA LYS A 805 14.87 -44.46 -21.58
C LYS A 805 15.21 -43.64 -20.36
N LYS A 806 16.46 -43.73 -19.94
CA LYS A 806 16.96 -42.96 -18.79
C LYS A 806 16.90 -41.44 -19.07
N ASP A 807 17.21 -41.03 -20.30
CA ASP A 807 17.13 -39.67 -20.78
C ASP A 807 16.02 -39.59 -21.82
N ILE A 808 15.00 -38.74 -21.54
CA ILE A 808 13.87 -38.53 -22.43
C ILE A 808 13.95 -37.11 -23.00
N THR A 809 13.65 -36.96 -24.27
CA THR A 809 13.56 -35.65 -24.96
C THR A 809 12.11 -35.38 -25.31
N VAL A 810 11.55 -34.34 -24.69
CA VAL A 810 10.15 -33.92 -24.94
C VAL A 810 10.09 -32.40 -25.11
N ASP A 811 9.19 -31.91 -25.92
CA ASP A 811 8.98 -30.47 -26.09
C ASP A 811 8.43 -29.80 -24.82
N SER A 812 7.66 -30.56 -24.06
CA SER A 812 7.17 -30.08 -22.77
C SER A 812 6.80 -31.22 -21.83
N VAL A 813 6.98 -30.97 -20.56
CA VAL A 813 6.48 -31.80 -19.44
C VAL A 813 5.42 -31.01 -18.68
N LYS A 814 4.22 -31.54 -18.60
CA LYS A 814 3.13 -30.96 -17.82
C LYS A 814 2.79 -31.89 -16.65
N ALA A 815 3.06 -31.40 -15.45
CA ALA A 815 2.72 -32.08 -14.20
C ALA A 815 1.75 -31.20 -13.40
N GLY A 816 0.46 -31.46 -13.55
CA GLY A 816 -0.58 -30.63 -12.94
C GLY A 816 -0.53 -29.19 -13.46
N ASN A 817 -0.25 -28.25 -12.59
CA ASN A 817 -0.13 -26.82 -12.93
C ASN A 817 1.30 -26.42 -13.35
N THR A 818 2.25 -27.32 -13.29
CA THR A 818 3.64 -27.05 -13.67
C THR A 818 3.87 -27.47 -15.11
N THR A 819 4.45 -26.56 -15.90
CA THR A 819 4.91 -26.80 -17.27
C THR A 819 6.41 -26.53 -17.33
N ILE A 820 7.16 -27.47 -17.89
CA ILE A 820 8.57 -27.33 -18.21
C ILE A 820 8.68 -27.47 -19.72
N ASN A 821 9.17 -26.46 -20.39
CA ASN A 821 9.36 -26.42 -21.84
C ASN A 821 10.60 -25.58 -22.19
N ASN A 822 10.80 -25.29 -23.46
CA ASN A 822 11.93 -24.47 -23.93
C ASN A 822 11.95 -23.05 -23.36
N ASP A 823 10.82 -22.53 -22.90
CA ASP A 823 10.74 -21.21 -22.25
C ASP A 823 11.21 -21.26 -20.79
N GLY A 824 11.20 -22.44 -20.18
CA GLY A 824 11.58 -22.66 -18.78
C GLY A 824 10.53 -23.41 -17.95
N VAL A 825 10.52 -23.14 -16.67
CA VAL A 825 9.59 -23.74 -15.70
C VAL A 825 8.52 -22.75 -15.32
N THR A 826 7.26 -23.08 -15.54
CA THR A 826 6.13 -22.21 -15.19
C THR A 826 5.10 -22.98 -14.38
N ILE A 827 4.67 -22.39 -13.26
CA ILE A 827 3.56 -22.91 -12.44
C ILE A 827 2.37 -21.97 -12.66
N LYS A 828 1.29 -22.47 -13.19
CA LYS A 828 0.07 -21.68 -13.44
C LYS A 828 -0.44 -21.04 -12.14
N GLY A 829 -0.43 -19.70 -12.09
CA GLY A 829 -0.78 -18.96 -10.87
C GLY A 829 0.28 -19.00 -9.77
N GLY A 830 1.50 -19.32 -10.10
CA GLY A 830 2.63 -19.43 -9.17
C GLY A 830 3.94 -18.91 -9.73
N PRO A 831 5.07 -19.34 -9.15
CA PRO A 831 6.40 -18.93 -9.60
C PRO A 831 6.73 -19.43 -10.99
N SER A 832 7.61 -18.70 -11.69
CA SER A 832 8.20 -19.13 -12.97
C SER A 832 9.69 -18.81 -13.02
N MET A 833 10.42 -19.62 -13.78
CA MET A 833 11.83 -19.42 -14.11
C MET A 833 11.96 -19.59 -15.61
N THR A 834 12.17 -18.51 -16.32
CA THR A 834 12.22 -18.46 -17.78
C THR A 834 13.45 -17.71 -18.23
N SER A 835 13.68 -17.61 -19.55
CA SER A 835 14.75 -16.78 -20.12
C SER A 835 14.61 -15.29 -19.73
N GLY A 836 13.43 -14.83 -19.36
CA GLY A 836 13.18 -13.48 -18.84
C GLY A 836 13.52 -13.30 -17.36
N GLY A 837 13.94 -14.37 -16.66
CA GLY A 837 14.29 -14.32 -15.24
C GLY A 837 13.40 -15.17 -14.34
N ILE A 838 13.52 -14.92 -13.05
CA ILE A 838 12.74 -15.62 -12.02
C ILE A 838 11.62 -14.69 -11.54
N ASN A 839 10.38 -15.16 -11.67
CA ASN A 839 9.21 -14.50 -11.11
C ASN A 839 8.66 -15.32 -9.94
N ALA A 840 8.67 -14.75 -8.75
CA ALA A 840 8.17 -15.43 -7.54
C ALA A 840 6.64 -15.57 -7.47
N GLY A 841 5.91 -14.99 -8.42
CA GLY A 841 4.44 -15.08 -8.45
C GLY A 841 3.75 -14.45 -7.24
N GLY A 842 4.30 -13.36 -6.68
CA GLY A 842 3.77 -12.71 -5.47
C GLY A 842 4.05 -13.46 -4.16
N ARG A 843 4.88 -14.50 -4.18
CA ARG A 843 5.24 -15.32 -3.01
C ARG A 843 6.57 -14.87 -2.42
N LYS A 844 6.78 -15.20 -1.16
CA LYS A 844 8.08 -14.96 -0.51
C LYS A 844 9.16 -15.82 -1.14
N VAL A 845 10.33 -15.21 -1.38
CA VAL A 845 11.57 -15.92 -1.65
C VAL A 845 12.28 -16.07 -0.31
N THR A 846 12.50 -17.28 0.12
CA THR A 846 13.19 -17.61 1.39
C THR A 846 14.55 -18.22 1.13
N ASN A 847 15.41 -18.26 2.14
CA ASN A 847 16.80 -18.77 2.04
C ASN A 847 17.67 -18.01 1.04
N VAL A 848 17.40 -16.71 0.89
CA VAL A 848 18.28 -15.81 0.14
C VAL A 848 19.52 -15.55 1.01
N ALA A 849 20.68 -15.89 0.51
CA ALA A 849 21.96 -15.57 1.16
C ALA A 849 22.15 -14.05 1.23
N THR A 850 23.08 -13.60 2.05
CA THR A 850 23.47 -12.20 2.12
C THR A 850 24.11 -11.79 0.78
N GLY A 851 23.48 -10.84 0.10
CA GLY A 851 23.98 -10.28 -1.14
C GLY A 851 25.05 -9.22 -0.89
N GLU A 852 25.94 -9.02 -1.85
CA GLU A 852 26.89 -7.92 -1.79
C GLU A 852 26.15 -6.58 -1.93
N ILE A 853 26.47 -5.61 -1.07
CA ILE A 853 25.91 -4.25 -1.16
C ILE A 853 27.02 -3.34 -1.70
N SER A 854 27.04 -3.15 -3.00
CA SER A 854 27.97 -2.25 -3.70
C SER A 854 27.25 -1.57 -4.86
N ALA A 855 27.87 -0.52 -5.41
CA ALA A 855 27.29 0.22 -6.53
C ALA A 855 27.17 -0.62 -7.82
N SER A 856 27.91 -1.71 -7.92
CA SER A 856 27.92 -2.62 -9.07
C SER A 856 27.28 -3.97 -8.80
N SER A 857 26.81 -4.21 -7.58
CA SER A 857 26.18 -5.50 -7.24
C SER A 857 24.84 -5.67 -7.92
N THR A 858 24.62 -6.88 -8.41
CA THR A 858 23.34 -7.36 -8.94
C THR A 858 22.71 -8.40 -8.03
N ASP A 859 23.24 -8.59 -6.84
CA ASP A 859 22.74 -9.60 -5.88
C ASP A 859 21.38 -9.19 -5.29
N ALA A 860 20.57 -10.18 -5.00
CA ALA A 860 19.38 -9.97 -4.19
C ALA A 860 19.77 -9.77 -2.73
N VAL A 861 19.18 -8.79 -2.07
CA VAL A 861 19.37 -8.56 -0.64
C VAL A 861 18.28 -9.28 0.17
N ASN A 862 18.64 -9.78 1.34
CA ASN A 862 17.71 -10.45 2.23
C ASN A 862 17.19 -9.51 3.35
N GLY A 863 16.19 -9.97 4.08
CA GLY A 863 15.56 -9.17 5.13
C GLY A 863 16.49 -8.77 6.29
N SER A 864 17.56 -9.53 6.56
CA SER A 864 18.52 -9.16 7.63
C SER A 864 19.35 -7.94 7.26
N GLN A 865 19.78 -7.82 6.01
CA GLN A 865 20.51 -6.66 5.52
C GLN A 865 19.65 -5.38 5.56
N ILE A 866 18.38 -5.50 5.23
CA ILE A 866 17.43 -4.38 5.35
C ILE A 866 17.17 -4.05 6.82
N HIS A 867 17.14 -5.05 7.71
CA HIS A 867 17.00 -4.82 9.15
C HIS A 867 18.20 -4.06 9.74
N GLU A 868 19.41 -4.41 9.34
CA GLU A 868 20.64 -3.70 9.72
C GLU A 868 20.65 -2.25 9.22
N LEU A 869 20.24 -2.04 7.96
CA LEU A 869 20.10 -0.69 7.40
C LEU A 869 19.05 0.11 8.17
N LYS A 870 17.92 -0.49 8.51
CA LYS A 870 16.89 0.13 9.35
C LYS A 870 17.44 0.50 10.73
N GLY A 871 18.27 -0.37 11.33
CA GLY A 871 18.96 -0.11 12.59
C GLY A 871 19.88 1.13 12.48
N SER A 872 20.66 1.20 11.40
CA SER A 872 21.54 2.33 11.13
C SER A 872 20.76 3.65 10.94
N ILE A 873 19.65 3.61 10.22
CA ILE A 873 18.76 4.76 10.05
C ILE A 873 18.18 5.19 11.40
N THR A 874 17.73 4.26 12.23
CA THR A 874 17.21 4.56 13.57
C THR A 874 18.26 5.20 14.45
N ASN A 875 19.49 4.70 14.43
CA ASN A 875 20.62 5.28 15.17
C ASN A 875 20.91 6.71 14.68
N ASN A 876 20.95 6.92 13.37
CA ASN A 876 21.16 8.25 12.80
C ASN A 876 20.03 9.22 13.21
N THR A 877 18.78 8.76 13.21
CA THR A 877 17.65 9.56 13.67
C THR A 877 17.79 9.93 15.15
N THR A 878 18.25 8.99 15.97
CA THR A 878 18.52 9.24 17.41
C THR A 878 19.64 10.28 17.58
N HIS A 879 20.71 10.18 16.81
CA HIS A 879 21.80 11.16 16.83
C HIS A 879 21.33 12.55 16.38
N LEU A 880 20.48 12.62 15.34
CA LEU A 880 19.89 13.87 14.89
C LEU A 880 19.01 14.51 15.97
N THR A 881 18.21 13.72 16.67
CA THR A 881 17.38 14.21 17.80
C THR A 881 18.26 14.70 18.96
N GLN A 882 19.36 13.99 19.26
CA GLN A 882 20.30 14.44 20.27
C GLN A 882 21.01 15.76 19.87
N LEU A 883 21.34 15.89 18.58
CA LEU A 883 21.92 17.12 18.06
C LEU A 883 20.94 18.29 18.14
N ASP A 884 19.68 18.05 17.78
CA ASP A 884 18.61 19.05 17.85
C ASP A 884 18.39 19.54 19.30
N ASN A 885 18.37 18.61 20.27
CA ASN A 885 18.31 18.96 21.69
C ASN A 885 19.51 19.81 22.12
N ARG A 886 20.72 19.45 21.67
CA ARG A 886 21.94 20.25 21.98
C ARG A 886 21.91 21.63 21.34
N VAL A 887 21.33 21.75 20.13
CA VAL A 887 21.13 23.04 19.48
C VAL A 887 20.10 23.87 20.27
N GLY A 888 19.01 23.24 20.72
CA GLY A 888 18.04 23.90 21.61
C GLY A 888 18.64 24.39 22.94
N ASP A 889 19.48 23.55 23.59
CA ASP A 889 20.19 23.95 24.80
C ASP A 889 21.18 25.09 24.54
N LEU A 890 21.84 25.09 23.37
CA LEU A 890 22.73 26.16 22.97
C LEU A 890 21.96 27.47 22.75
N ASP A 891 20.81 27.40 22.10
CA ASP A 891 19.92 28.56 21.87
C ASP A 891 19.46 29.15 23.23
N HIS A 892 19.05 28.30 24.18
CA HIS A 892 18.74 28.74 25.55
C HIS A 892 19.92 29.44 26.20
N ARG A 893 21.12 28.87 26.15
CA ARG A 893 22.33 29.49 26.73
C ARG A 893 22.70 30.80 26.05
N VAL A 894 22.53 30.89 24.72
CA VAL A 894 22.75 32.15 23.99
C VAL A 894 21.75 33.20 24.43
N ASN A 895 20.49 32.85 24.61
CA ASN A 895 19.47 33.76 25.12
C ASN A 895 19.74 34.19 26.57
N GLU A 896 20.21 33.30 27.46
CA GLU A 896 20.61 33.64 28.84
C GLU A 896 21.80 34.56 28.86
N VAL A 897 22.82 34.34 28.04
CA VAL A 897 23.97 35.23 27.90
C VAL A 897 23.54 36.59 27.34
N GLY A 898 22.63 36.58 26.35
CA GLY A 898 22.06 37.82 25.81
C GLY A 898 21.28 38.62 26.85
N ALA A 899 20.45 37.95 27.64
CA ALA A 899 19.73 38.57 28.76
C ALA A 899 20.67 39.10 29.85
N GLY A 900 21.71 38.33 30.18
CA GLY A 900 22.76 38.76 31.13
C GLY A 900 23.53 39.97 30.61
N ALA A 901 23.89 39.99 29.36
CA ALA A 901 24.56 41.16 28.74
C ALA A 901 23.66 42.41 28.72
N ALA A 902 22.37 42.23 28.42
CA ALA A 902 21.42 43.32 28.47
C ALA A 902 21.20 43.86 29.88
N ALA A 903 21.17 42.97 30.89
CA ALA A 903 21.08 43.36 32.30
C ALA A 903 22.35 44.12 32.74
N LEU A 904 23.53 43.67 32.30
CA LEU A 904 24.82 44.32 32.58
C LEU A 904 24.91 45.70 31.91
N ALA A 905 24.41 45.82 30.67
CA ALA A 905 24.35 47.11 29.96
C ALA A 905 23.33 48.08 30.57
N GLY A 906 22.34 47.58 31.30
CA GLY A 906 21.39 48.39 32.07
C GLY A 906 21.87 48.85 33.44
N LEU A 907 23.01 48.34 33.90
CA LEU A 907 23.66 48.82 35.12
C LEU A 907 24.42 50.09 34.82
N HIS A 908 23.80 51.26 35.06
CA HIS A 908 24.51 52.52 35.07
C HIS A 908 25.52 52.49 36.20
N PRO A 909 26.76 52.91 35.95
CA PRO A 909 27.67 53.19 37.06
C PRO A 909 26.99 54.26 37.94
N VAL A 910 26.89 54.00 39.20
CA VAL A 910 26.49 55.03 40.19
C VAL A 910 27.53 56.14 40.05
N ASP A 911 27.08 57.26 39.59
CA ASP A 911 27.95 58.44 39.57
C ASP A 911 28.51 58.59 40.93
N TYR A 912 29.81 58.49 41.00
CA TYR A 912 30.57 58.83 42.25
C TYR A 912 30.45 60.33 42.48
N ASP A 913 29.66 60.67 43.40
CA ASP A 913 29.62 62.07 43.92
C ASP A 913 30.79 62.24 44.93
N PRO A 914 31.83 62.99 44.59
CA PRO A 914 32.96 63.17 45.45
C PRO A 914 32.66 64.04 46.70
N ASP A 915 31.49 64.70 46.77
CA ASP A 915 31.10 65.60 47.85
C ASP A 915 30.15 64.99 48.88
N SER A 916 29.65 63.75 48.64
CA SER A 916 28.89 63.09 49.70
C SER A 916 29.77 62.40 50.72
N LYS A 917 29.81 62.99 51.89
CA LYS A 917 30.50 62.50 53.09
C LYS A 917 29.71 61.35 53.68
#